data_fb9f06d9f12f3be7e7a36e7312dfd68b
#
_entry.id   fb9f06d9f12f3be7e7a36e7312dfd68b
#
_cell.length_a   1.000
_cell.length_b   1.000
_cell.length_c   1.000
_cell.angle_alpha   90.00
_cell.angle_beta   90.00
_cell.angle_gamma   90.00
#
_symmetry.space_group_name_H-M   'P 1'
#
loop_
_entity.id
_entity.type
_entity.pdbx_description
1 polymer ?
#
loop_
_entity_poly.entity_id
_entity_poly.type
_entity_poly.pdbx_seq_one_letter_code
_entity_poly.pdbx_strand_id
1 'polypeptide(L)'
;MGNSIFLRALSVFLFLSVLSFPSAGRGAEGDPEWPPLTQVALARGAFDVRLYAPPGNDPRALVVFGSGDGGWSAWEHVVATRLQEANLAVVAFDFEKYSAADFDQPTLVRDMADAAAFAAKRLHAEGLPVLYGGWSMGAAQAIAAARGTNRPPELAGLLLMSLDSRGRYGIRAPDLVGITPAGPGTFDLNEFNPDLRDLRVVQYHGTADFMAQTTWIRFLKSPHQLYLLKGMNHGFDGLSPEFTPVLLQGAAWALGDDSAAAPPEKGRHLRPVRMIIYGSLLLMLLAGMVSRRAALMLLPASVALCGFSNILDSIIPSSSAIIDKIQEWIPLEVSQHGRFILFLSGAMLLALACGLRRRKRVAWNMAAVILSVSAVLDFTQTFNWNRSAVALVILAALFRRRKLFDARSDVPSFRLGIAAAGVMFLLLAGYGTAAIHGLGVRGVFGDPLSWAGSFRGAVFTALQIKTELNELAGREASHLLHTIRLQGLFIGFFTLIMVLRPVILRRRAHSPADFENVNRLVETYSDDPMAVFALLPDKHYYFEEGVEGVVAYALWWNIAVVLADPICRPDCREKLVHGFIRHCRSCDWKPVFYCLNHVHRDIYERVGFQLIRIAEEARLRLADFKLDGARFQNLRTARNKARKNGLVFGWYGGEGVAPDEQLERQLLELSKEWLARKRGGEMGFDLSSFNPQAVREKGAAVVRSPSGRLEAFATWHSYAHGRGRCLDLMRSHAEARDVMDFLILEAIQSFRDQGIEEICFGSAPLANTSDPSEHSMYDRSVRFVFENLERFYGYKRLFFFKQKYQPCWEARYLAYPCGTSLLLVGVAIAGVHLTHGFRSLLRGSDHSGRLKKA
;
A
#
# COMPACT_ATOMS: atom_id res chain seq x y z
N MET A 1 -12.27 1.84 15.03
CA MET A 1 -11.40 1.52 13.88
C MET A 1 -10.13 2.38 13.79
N GLY A 2 -10.18 3.69 14.00
CA GLY A 2 -8.99 4.55 13.96
C GLY A 2 -7.87 4.14 14.92
N ASN A 3 -8.20 3.88 16.18
CA ASN A 3 -7.23 3.44 17.20
C ASN A 3 -6.60 2.06 16.88
N SER A 4 -7.34 1.15 16.24
CA SER A 4 -6.83 -0.16 15.83
C SER A 4 -5.80 -0.07 14.69
N ILE A 5 -5.98 0.85 13.74
CA ILE A 5 -5.03 1.06 12.64
C ILE A 5 -3.78 1.78 13.16
N PHE A 6 -3.95 2.75 14.05
CA PHE A 6 -2.84 3.42 14.72
C PHE A 6 -1.96 2.44 15.49
N LEU A 7 -2.58 1.60 16.35
CA LEU A 7 -1.85 0.59 17.13
C LEU A 7 -1.13 -0.44 16.24
N ARG A 8 -1.75 -0.85 15.12
CA ARG A 8 -1.10 -1.76 14.15
C ARG A 8 0.07 -1.09 13.43
N ALA A 9 -0.09 0.16 12.99
CA ALA A 9 0.99 0.91 12.36
C ALA A 9 2.15 1.11 13.33
N LEU A 10 1.87 1.47 14.58
CA LEU A 10 2.86 1.60 15.64
C LEU A 10 3.54 0.25 15.95
N SER A 11 2.80 -0.86 15.98
CA SER A 11 3.36 -2.20 16.18
C SER A 11 4.29 -2.62 15.04
N VAL A 12 3.92 -2.37 13.78
CA VAL A 12 4.80 -2.63 12.62
C VAL A 12 6.04 -1.75 12.66
N PHE A 13 5.87 -0.48 13.01
CA PHE A 13 6.97 0.46 13.17
C PHE A 13 7.96 0.01 14.27
N LEU A 14 7.45 -0.36 15.45
CA LEU A 14 8.27 -0.87 16.56
C LEU A 14 8.95 -2.20 16.21
N PHE A 15 8.24 -3.10 15.50
CA PHE A 15 8.82 -4.36 15.03
C PHE A 15 9.99 -4.13 14.07
N LEU A 16 9.84 -3.20 13.11
CA LEU A 16 10.93 -2.83 12.21
C LEU A 16 12.10 -2.19 12.97
N SER A 17 11.83 -1.42 14.03
CA SER A 17 12.86 -0.83 14.88
C SER A 17 13.65 -1.89 15.68
N VAL A 18 12.98 -2.93 16.15
CA VAL A 18 13.63 -4.03 16.91
C VAL A 18 14.53 -4.88 16.01
N LEU A 19 14.14 -5.08 14.74
CA LEU A 19 14.95 -5.82 13.76
C LEU A 19 16.26 -5.10 13.37
N SER A 20 16.39 -3.83 13.73
CA SER A 20 17.53 -2.98 13.36
C SER A 20 18.63 -2.92 14.41
N PHE A 21 18.49 -3.58 15.56
CA PHE A 21 19.59 -3.65 16.51
C PHE A 21 20.74 -4.46 15.88
N PRO A 22 21.94 -3.89 15.73
CA PRO A 22 23.08 -4.66 15.28
C PRO A 22 23.29 -5.81 16.27
N SER A 23 23.19 -7.04 15.76
CA SER A 23 23.61 -8.22 16.52
C SER A 23 25.07 -8.05 16.85
N ALA A 24 25.44 -8.21 18.12
CA ALA A 24 26.85 -8.26 18.52
C ALA A 24 27.56 -9.31 17.65
N GLY A 25 28.41 -8.85 16.75
CA GLY A 25 29.10 -9.68 15.75
C GLY A 25 29.86 -10.78 16.46
N ARG A 26 29.59 -12.04 16.10
CA ARG A 26 30.52 -13.14 16.30
C ARG A 26 31.72 -12.85 15.40
N GLY A 27 32.91 -12.88 15.97
CA GLY A 27 34.15 -12.70 15.28
C GLY A 27 34.22 -13.58 14.02
N ALA A 28 34.68 -12.98 12.94
CA ALA A 28 34.86 -13.63 11.66
C ALA A 28 35.87 -14.78 11.79
N GLU A 29 35.54 -15.89 11.17
CA GLU A 29 36.49 -16.96 10.89
C GLU A 29 37.72 -16.40 10.12
N GLY A 30 38.88 -16.69 10.63
CA GLY A 30 40.21 -16.56 10.05
C GLY A 30 40.47 -15.36 9.13
N ASP A 31 41.26 -14.39 9.61
CA ASP A 31 41.85 -13.38 8.72
C ASP A 31 42.62 -14.08 7.58
N PRO A 32 42.40 -13.70 6.29
CA PRO A 32 43.18 -14.25 5.19
C PRO A 32 44.65 -13.91 5.42
N GLU A 33 45.54 -14.89 5.24
CA GLU A 33 47.00 -14.71 5.32
C GLU A 33 47.43 -13.73 4.20
N TRP A 34 47.53 -12.47 4.52
CA TRP A 34 47.99 -11.46 3.58
C TRP A 34 49.51 -11.55 3.39
N PRO A 35 50.00 -11.28 2.15
CA PRO A 35 51.43 -11.18 1.96
C PRO A 35 52.07 -10.14 2.90
N PRO A 36 53.28 -10.40 3.44
CA PRO A 36 53.93 -9.46 4.34
C PRO A 36 54.21 -8.12 3.66
N LEU A 37 54.22 -7.06 4.45
CA LEU A 37 54.64 -5.75 3.99
C LEU A 37 56.11 -5.75 3.61
N THR A 38 56.44 -5.18 2.47
CA THR A 38 57.79 -5.05 1.95
C THR A 38 58.06 -3.56 1.69
N GLN A 39 59.17 -3.06 2.20
CA GLN A 39 59.51 -1.66 2.08
C GLN A 39 60.14 -1.36 0.71
N VAL A 40 59.67 -0.33 0.04
CA VAL A 40 60.21 0.21 -1.21
C VAL A 40 60.66 1.66 -0.99
N ALA A 41 61.78 2.04 -1.58
CA ALA A 41 62.26 3.40 -1.57
C ALA A 41 61.57 4.19 -2.70
N LEU A 42 60.77 5.17 -2.36
CA LEU A 42 60.08 6.08 -3.28
C LEU A 42 60.72 7.49 -3.18
N ALA A 43 60.38 8.40 -4.11
CA ALA A 43 60.86 9.78 -4.04
C ALA A 43 60.40 10.49 -2.77
N ARG A 44 59.26 10.08 -2.20
CA ARG A 44 58.72 10.61 -0.95
C ARG A 44 59.28 9.92 0.32
N GLY A 45 60.14 8.95 0.18
CA GLY A 45 60.69 8.16 1.30
C GLY A 45 60.34 6.68 1.24
N ALA A 46 60.61 5.99 2.34
CA ALA A 46 60.32 4.56 2.43
C ALA A 46 58.80 4.35 2.52
N PHE A 47 58.26 3.44 1.70
CA PHE A 47 56.86 3.12 1.64
C PHE A 47 56.63 1.61 1.67
N ASP A 48 55.61 1.15 2.34
CA ASP A 48 55.26 -0.27 2.51
C ASP A 48 54.28 -0.73 1.44
N VAL A 49 54.63 -1.73 0.67
CA VAL A 49 53.82 -2.40 -0.34
C VAL A 49 53.66 -3.90 -0.01
N ARG A 50 52.65 -4.55 -0.59
CA ARG A 50 52.51 -6.01 -0.57
C ARG A 50 52.72 -6.57 -1.96
N LEU A 51 53.48 -7.69 -2.03
CA LEU A 51 53.83 -8.35 -3.28
C LEU A 51 53.09 -9.69 -3.39
N TYR A 52 52.30 -9.85 -4.45
CA TYR A 52 51.59 -11.08 -4.78
C TYR A 52 52.34 -11.78 -5.93
N ALA A 53 53.09 -12.84 -5.62
CA ALA A 53 53.79 -13.66 -6.59
C ALA A 53 52.82 -14.67 -7.22
N PRO A 54 52.77 -14.82 -8.55
CA PRO A 54 51.91 -15.80 -9.19
C PRO A 54 52.39 -17.25 -8.89
N PRO A 55 51.49 -18.25 -8.99
CA PRO A 55 51.83 -19.65 -8.87
C PRO A 55 52.98 -20.02 -9.83
N GLY A 56 54.03 -20.66 -9.36
CA GLY A 56 55.17 -21.05 -10.19
C GLY A 56 56.22 -19.97 -10.49
N ASN A 57 56.03 -18.75 -9.99
CA ASN A 57 56.97 -17.62 -10.14
C ASN A 57 57.29 -17.24 -11.60
N ASP A 58 56.35 -17.45 -12.53
CA ASP A 58 56.43 -17.15 -13.96
C ASP A 58 55.30 -16.21 -14.40
N PRO A 59 55.36 -14.90 -14.04
CA PRO A 59 54.30 -13.92 -14.38
C PRO A 59 54.34 -13.63 -15.88
N ARG A 60 53.14 -13.37 -16.42
CA ARG A 60 52.97 -12.87 -17.79
C ARG A 60 52.85 -11.36 -17.89
N ALA A 61 52.58 -10.67 -16.77
CA ALA A 61 52.54 -9.23 -16.64
C ALA A 61 52.59 -8.81 -15.18
N LEU A 62 52.86 -7.52 -14.93
CA LEU A 62 52.82 -6.89 -13.61
C LEU A 62 51.63 -5.96 -13.50
N VAL A 63 50.93 -6.00 -12.38
CA VAL A 63 49.86 -5.08 -12.06
C VAL A 63 50.20 -4.25 -10.83
N VAL A 64 50.24 -2.91 -10.96
CA VAL A 64 50.28 -2.00 -9.81
C VAL A 64 48.85 -1.64 -9.45
N PHE A 65 48.37 -2.17 -8.34
CA PHE A 65 46.97 -2.05 -7.95
C PHE A 65 46.81 -1.14 -6.73
N GLY A 66 46.10 -0.03 -6.93
CA GLY A 66 45.86 0.99 -5.93
C GLY A 66 44.57 0.77 -5.13
N SER A 67 44.65 0.98 -3.80
CA SER A 67 43.50 0.95 -2.94
C SER A 67 42.54 2.14 -3.16
N GLY A 68 41.29 2.04 -2.68
CA GLY A 68 40.40 3.17 -2.48
C GLY A 68 40.86 4.09 -1.34
N ASP A 69 40.03 5.05 -1.02
CA ASP A 69 40.20 6.03 0.06
C ASP A 69 40.17 5.39 1.47
N GLY A 70 39.59 4.21 1.62
CA GLY A 70 39.62 3.42 2.84
C GLY A 70 40.86 2.54 3.07
N GLY A 71 41.93 2.69 2.24
CA GLY A 71 43.14 1.91 2.33
C GLY A 71 43.05 0.48 1.80
N TRP A 72 44.07 -0.34 2.03
CA TRP A 72 44.11 -1.72 1.58
C TRP A 72 43.25 -2.62 2.45
N SER A 73 42.14 -3.10 1.92
CA SER A 73 41.15 -3.91 2.61
C SER A 73 41.08 -5.36 2.11
N ALA A 74 40.21 -6.17 2.70
CA ALA A 74 39.92 -7.51 2.23
C ALA A 74 39.41 -7.55 0.79
N TRP A 75 38.77 -6.45 0.32
CA TRP A 75 38.26 -6.31 -1.04
C TRP A 75 39.41 -6.28 -2.06
N GLU A 76 40.44 -5.40 -1.85
CA GLU A 76 41.60 -5.28 -2.72
C GLU A 76 42.47 -6.55 -2.65
N HIS A 77 42.55 -7.16 -1.46
CA HIS A 77 43.27 -8.43 -1.30
C HIS A 77 42.69 -9.53 -2.19
N VAL A 78 41.35 -9.69 -2.21
CA VAL A 78 40.68 -10.67 -3.06
C VAL A 78 40.92 -10.38 -4.55
N VAL A 79 40.84 -9.11 -4.98
CA VAL A 79 41.13 -8.73 -6.38
C VAL A 79 42.56 -9.08 -6.75
N ALA A 80 43.53 -8.70 -5.90
CA ALA A 80 44.96 -9.01 -6.10
C ALA A 80 45.20 -10.52 -6.16
N THR A 81 44.60 -11.33 -5.29
CA THR A 81 44.67 -12.78 -5.29
C THR A 81 44.11 -13.38 -6.59
N ARG A 82 43.02 -12.92 -7.10
CA ARG A 82 42.44 -13.41 -8.36
C ARG A 82 43.28 -13.05 -9.58
N LEU A 83 43.94 -11.88 -9.59
CA LEU A 83 44.89 -11.51 -10.61
C LEU A 83 46.16 -12.38 -10.51
N GLN A 84 46.64 -12.64 -9.29
CA GLN A 84 47.76 -13.54 -8.98
C GLN A 84 47.48 -14.96 -9.50
N GLU A 85 46.31 -15.53 -9.20
CA GLU A 85 45.89 -16.87 -9.68
C GLU A 85 45.82 -16.95 -11.22
N ALA A 86 45.63 -15.83 -11.89
CA ALA A 86 45.65 -15.72 -13.36
C ALA A 86 47.06 -15.47 -13.94
N ASN A 87 48.11 -15.76 -13.18
CA ASN A 87 49.51 -15.57 -13.58
C ASN A 87 49.94 -14.10 -13.78
N LEU A 88 49.31 -13.17 -13.05
CA LEU A 88 49.73 -11.79 -13.02
C LEU A 88 50.44 -11.51 -11.69
N ALA A 89 51.62 -10.94 -11.74
CA ALA A 89 52.30 -10.42 -10.55
C ALA A 89 51.57 -9.13 -10.10
N VAL A 90 51.32 -8.97 -8.78
CA VAL A 90 50.61 -7.77 -8.30
C VAL A 90 51.40 -7.09 -7.19
N VAL A 91 51.59 -5.78 -7.30
CA VAL A 91 52.05 -4.92 -6.22
C VAL A 91 50.88 -4.09 -5.69
N ALA A 92 50.58 -4.25 -4.43
CA ALA A 92 49.53 -3.54 -3.72
C ALA A 92 50.04 -2.18 -3.25
N PHE A 93 49.42 -1.12 -3.72
CA PHE A 93 49.74 0.25 -3.40
C PHE A 93 48.63 0.89 -2.57
N ASP A 94 48.90 1.15 -1.28
CA ASP A 94 47.91 1.71 -0.34
C ASP A 94 47.85 3.23 -0.49
N PHE A 95 46.85 3.70 -1.23
CA PHE A 95 46.68 5.11 -1.49
C PHE A 95 46.19 5.92 -0.28
N GLU A 96 45.54 5.32 0.70
CA GLU A 96 45.22 6.02 1.95
C GLU A 96 46.49 6.48 2.65
N LYS A 97 47.45 5.53 2.85
CA LYS A 97 48.72 5.83 3.48
C LYS A 97 49.59 6.75 2.63
N TYR A 98 49.61 6.52 1.30
CA TYR A 98 50.38 7.37 0.38
C TYR A 98 49.85 8.82 0.37
N SER A 99 48.58 9.02 0.50
CA SER A 99 47.89 10.31 0.49
C SER A 99 47.77 11.01 1.86
N ALA A 100 48.38 10.45 2.90
CA ALA A 100 48.43 11.07 4.23
C ALA A 100 49.09 12.47 4.22
N ALA A 101 49.90 12.77 3.22
CA ALA A 101 50.44 14.10 2.92
C ALA A 101 50.18 14.42 1.45
N ASP A 102 49.91 15.70 1.12
CA ASP A 102 49.73 16.18 -0.24
C ASP A 102 50.97 15.86 -1.13
N PHE A 103 50.72 15.56 -2.39
CA PHE A 103 51.74 15.29 -3.40
C PHE A 103 51.34 15.98 -4.71
N ASP A 104 52.26 15.96 -5.68
CA ASP A 104 52.02 16.44 -7.03
C ASP A 104 52.04 15.33 -8.06
N GLN A 105 51.56 15.59 -9.23
CA GLN A 105 51.46 14.60 -10.29
C GLN A 105 52.84 14.07 -10.73
N PRO A 106 53.90 14.86 -10.90
CA PRO A 106 55.23 14.33 -11.25
C PRO A 106 55.79 13.37 -10.21
N THR A 107 55.53 13.62 -8.92
CA THR A 107 55.96 12.72 -7.82
C THR A 107 55.16 11.41 -7.87
N LEU A 108 53.87 11.44 -8.09
CA LEU A 108 53.03 10.26 -8.26
C LEU A 108 53.51 9.37 -9.43
N VAL A 109 53.77 9.98 -10.59
CA VAL A 109 54.27 9.25 -11.77
C VAL A 109 55.58 8.52 -11.48
N ARG A 110 56.53 9.19 -10.81
CA ARG A 110 57.80 8.61 -10.42
C ARG A 110 57.64 7.48 -9.40
N ASP A 111 56.87 7.74 -8.32
CA ASP A 111 56.72 6.79 -7.23
C ASP A 111 55.95 5.52 -7.68
N MET A 112 54.95 5.64 -8.55
CA MET A 112 54.33 4.47 -9.15
C MET A 112 55.26 3.70 -10.10
N ALA A 113 56.14 4.39 -10.85
CA ALA A 113 57.14 3.76 -11.68
C ALA A 113 58.20 3.02 -10.83
N ASP A 114 58.65 3.66 -9.75
CA ASP A 114 59.61 3.07 -8.82
C ASP A 114 59.04 1.82 -8.11
N ALA A 115 57.75 1.89 -7.71
CA ALA A 115 57.04 0.74 -7.15
C ALA A 115 56.88 -0.40 -8.17
N ALA A 116 56.57 -0.08 -9.43
CA ALA A 116 56.53 -1.07 -10.51
C ALA A 116 57.91 -1.71 -10.76
N ALA A 117 58.97 -0.93 -10.88
CA ALA A 117 60.34 -1.44 -11.11
C ALA A 117 60.82 -2.31 -9.94
N PHE A 118 60.54 -1.88 -8.71
CA PHE A 118 60.88 -2.66 -7.52
C PHE A 118 60.15 -4.02 -7.51
N ALA A 119 58.86 -4.01 -7.77
CA ALA A 119 58.05 -5.23 -7.82
C ALA A 119 58.46 -6.13 -8.98
N ALA A 120 58.74 -5.57 -10.17
CA ALA A 120 59.21 -6.35 -11.32
C ALA A 120 60.48 -7.16 -11.00
N LYS A 121 61.45 -6.53 -10.34
CA LYS A 121 62.68 -7.22 -9.90
C LYS A 121 62.44 -8.29 -8.86
N ARG A 122 61.51 -8.06 -7.92
CA ARG A 122 61.23 -9.01 -6.82
C ARG A 122 60.36 -10.18 -7.24
N LEU A 123 59.50 -9.97 -8.24
CA LEU A 123 58.50 -10.92 -8.72
C LEU A 123 58.89 -11.55 -10.06
N HIS A 124 60.13 -11.39 -10.51
CA HIS A 124 60.65 -11.88 -11.80
C HIS A 124 59.81 -11.44 -13.02
N ALA A 125 59.34 -10.20 -12.99
CA ALA A 125 58.48 -9.60 -14.02
C ALA A 125 59.19 -8.50 -14.83
N GLU A 126 60.50 -8.48 -14.83
CA GLU A 126 61.31 -7.47 -15.56
C GLU A 126 61.10 -7.58 -17.07
N GLY A 127 60.84 -6.43 -17.72
CA GLY A 127 60.56 -6.34 -19.15
C GLY A 127 59.20 -6.87 -19.59
N LEU A 128 58.34 -7.31 -18.65
CA LEU A 128 56.97 -7.73 -18.94
C LEU A 128 56.00 -6.50 -19.01
N PRO A 129 54.87 -6.64 -19.72
CA PRO A 129 53.87 -5.58 -19.75
C PRO A 129 53.37 -5.20 -18.34
N VAL A 130 53.21 -3.91 -18.10
CA VAL A 130 52.72 -3.35 -16.84
C VAL A 130 51.29 -2.84 -17.01
N LEU A 131 50.44 -3.13 -16.06
CA LEU A 131 49.10 -2.53 -15.96
C LEU A 131 49.04 -1.69 -14.67
N TYR A 132 48.47 -0.48 -14.78
CA TYR A 132 48.03 0.28 -13.59
C TYR A 132 46.57 0.03 -13.34
N GLY A 133 46.19 -0.22 -12.11
CA GLY A 133 44.84 -0.47 -11.74
C GLY A 133 44.49 0.11 -10.37
N GLY A 134 43.19 0.11 -10.06
CA GLY A 134 42.76 0.51 -8.73
C GLY A 134 41.27 0.59 -8.62
N TRP A 135 40.81 0.80 -7.40
CA TRP A 135 39.40 0.95 -7.06
C TRP A 135 39.09 2.36 -6.54
N SER A 136 37.99 2.96 -7.01
CA SER A 136 37.56 4.29 -6.57
C SER A 136 38.67 5.35 -6.70
N MET A 137 39.19 5.90 -5.62
CA MET A 137 40.32 6.84 -5.62
C MET A 137 41.57 6.26 -6.31
N GLY A 138 41.92 5.01 -6.04
CA GLY A 138 43.06 4.34 -6.66
C GLY A 138 42.95 4.23 -8.17
N ALA A 139 41.75 4.09 -8.72
CA ALA A 139 41.51 4.15 -10.15
C ALA A 139 41.81 5.53 -10.75
N ALA A 140 41.43 6.64 -10.08
CA ALA A 140 41.76 7.98 -10.51
C ALA A 140 43.26 8.26 -10.44
N GLN A 141 43.94 7.79 -9.39
CA GLN A 141 45.41 7.92 -9.23
C GLN A 141 46.14 7.11 -10.28
N ALA A 142 45.69 5.90 -10.63
CA ALA A 142 46.26 5.11 -11.70
C ALA A 142 46.25 5.83 -13.06
N ILE A 143 45.16 6.57 -13.37
CA ILE A 143 45.09 7.43 -14.57
C ILE A 143 46.08 8.57 -14.48
N ALA A 144 46.12 9.29 -13.34
CA ALA A 144 47.02 10.42 -13.14
C ALA A 144 48.53 9.97 -13.22
N ALA A 145 48.86 8.78 -12.72
CA ALA A 145 50.20 8.19 -12.79
C ALA A 145 50.58 7.71 -14.20
N ALA A 146 49.61 7.35 -15.02
CA ALA A 146 49.82 6.94 -16.40
C ALA A 146 50.17 8.08 -17.36
N ARG A 147 50.11 9.34 -16.89
CA ARG A 147 50.38 10.54 -17.70
C ARG A 147 51.84 10.84 -17.82
N GLY A 148 52.25 11.23 -19.01
CA GLY A 148 53.56 11.82 -19.24
C GLY A 148 54.67 10.85 -19.64
N THR A 149 55.92 11.37 -19.84
CA THR A 149 57.04 10.64 -20.38
C THR A 149 57.80 9.83 -19.36
N ASN A 150 57.62 10.08 -18.06
CA ASN A 150 58.35 9.39 -16.98
C ASN A 150 57.64 8.12 -16.46
N ARG A 151 56.58 7.67 -17.11
CA ARG A 151 55.93 6.40 -16.82
C ARG A 151 56.77 5.21 -17.34
N PRO A 152 56.61 4.00 -16.82
CA PRO A 152 57.29 2.85 -17.33
C PRO A 152 57.04 2.65 -18.84
N PRO A 153 58.07 2.40 -19.65
CA PRO A 153 57.90 2.14 -21.09
C PRO A 153 57.05 0.88 -21.36
N GLU A 154 57.03 -0.06 -20.43
CA GLU A 154 56.27 -1.31 -20.48
C GLU A 154 54.80 -1.11 -20.11
N LEU A 155 54.38 0.10 -19.71
CA LEU A 155 52.97 0.36 -19.36
C LEU A 155 52.04 0.15 -20.57
N ALA A 156 51.26 -0.93 -20.52
CA ALA A 156 50.38 -1.37 -21.61
C ALA A 156 48.94 -0.91 -21.47
N GLY A 157 48.45 -0.74 -20.24
CA GLY A 157 47.01 -0.39 -20.04
C GLY A 157 46.60 -0.11 -18.60
N LEU A 158 45.32 0.14 -18.45
CA LEU A 158 44.68 0.52 -17.18
C LEU A 158 43.51 -0.40 -16.84
N LEU A 159 43.36 -0.77 -15.56
CA LEU A 159 42.24 -1.52 -15.00
C LEU A 159 41.52 -0.67 -13.94
N LEU A 160 40.41 -0.04 -14.28
CA LEU A 160 39.75 0.99 -13.48
C LEU A 160 38.42 0.46 -12.93
N MET A 161 38.28 0.47 -11.61
CA MET A 161 37.10 -0.04 -10.94
C MET A 161 36.37 1.08 -10.20
N SER A 162 35.05 1.23 -10.46
CA SER A 162 34.18 2.19 -9.78
C SER A 162 34.76 3.62 -9.76
N LEU A 163 35.14 4.11 -10.92
CA LEU A 163 35.89 5.36 -11.11
C LEU A 163 34.97 6.59 -11.03
N ASP A 164 35.41 7.66 -10.33
CA ASP A 164 34.82 9.00 -10.43
C ASP A 164 35.51 9.82 -11.56
N SER A 165 34.91 10.94 -11.98
CA SER A 165 35.43 11.83 -13.02
C SER A 165 36.55 12.75 -12.57
N ARG A 166 36.76 12.93 -11.26
CA ARG A 166 37.76 13.79 -10.64
C ARG A 166 38.55 13.08 -9.57
N GLY A 167 39.83 13.42 -9.45
CA GLY A 167 40.69 12.97 -8.37
C GLY A 167 41.40 14.15 -7.68
N ARG A 168 42.15 13.85 -6.64
CA ARG A 168 42.99 14.79 -5.88
C ARG A 168 44.35 14.17 -5.56
N TYR A 169 45.39 14.98 -5.62
CA TYR A 169 46.74 14.63 -5.16
C TYR A 169 46.84 14.79 -3.65
N GLY A 170 46.28 13.89 -2.93
CA GLY A 170 46.12 13.87 -1.49
C GLY A 170 44.77 13.38 -1.07
N ILE A 171 44.47 13.38 0.23
CA ILE A 171 43.12 13.10 0.80
C ILE A 171 42.70 14.28 1.67
N ARG A 172 41.47 14.69 1.53
CA ARG A 172 40.80 15.65 2.41
C ARG A 172 39.56 14.99 3.03
N ALA A 173 39.14 15.49 4.20
CA ALA A 173 37.94 14.96 4.84
C ALA A 173 36.67 14.95 3.96
N PRO A 174 36.45 15.91 3.05
CA PRO A 174 35.34 15.82 2.07
C PRO A 174 35.49 14.67 1.07
N ASP A 175 36.71 14.30 0.68
CA ASP A 175 36.98 13.25 -0.30
C ASP A 175 36.67 11.88 0.30
N LEU A 176 36.98 11.65 1.60
CA LEU A 176 36.65 10.46 2.37
C LEU A 176 35.13 10.23 2.52
N VAL A 177 34.31 11.24 2.25
CA VAL A 177 32.86 11.19 2.31
C VAL A 177 32.20 11.20 0.92
N GLY A 178 33.00 10.89 -0.15
CA GLY A 178 32.50 10.78 -1.53
C GLY A 178 32.00 12.10 -2.13
N ILE A 179 32.42 13.24 -1.56
CA ILE A 179 32.22 14.54 -2.19
C ILE A 179 33.25 14.65 -3.31
N THR A 180 32.76 14.87 -4.53
CA THR A 180 33.65 15.05 -5.69
C THR A 180 34.75 16.05 -5.37
N PRO A 181 36.05 15.69 -5.50
CA PRO A 181 37.17 16.53 -5.12
C PRO A 181 37.10 17.93 -5.77
N ALA A 182 37.17 18.97 -4.96
CA ALA A 182 37.11 20.34 -5.41
C ALA A 182 38.19 21.23 -4.72
N GLY A 183 38.74 22.21 -5.42
CA GLY A 183 39.74 23.15 -4.91
C GLY A 183 41.19 22.74 -5.24
N PRO A 184 42.19 23.27 -4.50
CA PRO A 184 43.62 23.04 -4.81
C PRO A 184 44.03 21.56 -4.77
N GLY A 185 44.84 21.16 -5.72
CA GLY A 185 45.32 19.80 -5.85
C GLY A 185 44.36 18.79 -6.50
N THR A 186 43.19 19.24 -6.97
CA THR A 186 42.27 18.43 -7.76
C THR A 186 42.60 18.40 -9.24
N PHE A 187 42.22 17.34 -9.92
CA PHE A 187 42.35 17.16 -11.35
C PHE A 187 41.09 16.56 -11.97
N ASP A 188 40.81 16.96 -13.21
CA ASP A 188 39.75 16.35 -14.02
C ASP A 188 40.37 15.28 -14.94
N LEU A 189 39.77 14.10 -14.98
CA LEU A 189 40.29 12.98 -15.78
C LEU A 189 40.29 13.31 -17.29
N ASN A 190 39.43 14.19 -17.75
CA ASN A 190 39.40 14.59 -19.15
C ASN A 190 40.65 15.36 -19.59
N GLU A 191 41.43 15.96 -18.68
CA GLU A 191 42.70 16.64 -18.95
C GLU A 191 43.78 15.66 -19.41
N PHE A 192 43.67 14.38 -19.10
CA PHE A 192 44.63 13.34 -19.39
C PHE A 192 44.35 12.53 -20.67
N ASN A 193 43.20 12.71 -21.30
CA ASN A 193 42.80 11.99 -22.50
C ASN A 193 43.85 11.97 -23.64
N PRO A 194 44.54 13.11 -23.95
CA PRO A 194 45.57 13.10 -24.96
C PRO A 194 46.78 12.25 -24.61
N ASP A 195 47.11 12.17 -23.32
CA ASP A 195 48.33 11.51 -22.81
C ASP A 195 48.17 9.98 -22.68
N LEU A 196 46.93 9.47 -22.84
CA LEU A 196 46.58 8.05 -22.71
C LEU A 196 46.33 7.35 -24.06
N ARG A 197 46.58 8.02 -25.20
CA ARG A 197 46.19 7.50 -26.54
C ARG A 197 46.81 6.17 -26.92
N ASP A 198 47.97 5.82 -26.38
CA ASP A 198 48.70 4.60 -26.61
C ASP A 198 48.37 3.46 -25.62
N LEU A 199 47.55 3.73 -24.61
CA LEU A 199 47.19 2.76 -23.57
C LEU A 199 45.80 2.14 -23.82
N ARG A 200 45.67 0.86 -23.47
CA ARG A 200 44.37 0.19 -23.44
C ARG A 200 43.70 0.39 -22.08
N VAL A 201 42.52 0.98 -22.09
CA VAL A 201 41.81 1.38 -20.86
C VAL A 201 40.55 0.51 -20.65
N VAL A 202 40.50 -0.14 -19.51
CA VAL A 202 39.35 -0.96 -19.10
C VAL A 202 38.68 -0.32 -17.89
N GLN A 203 37.40 -0.05 -17.98
CA GLN A 203 36.60 0.40 -16.84
C GLN A 203 35.51 -0.63 -16.50
N TYR A 204 35.49 -1.03 -15.23
CA TYR A 204 34.41 -1.84 -14.65
C TYR A 204 33.45 -0.95 -13.86
N HIS A 205 32.16 -1.11 -14.09
CA HIS A 205 31.16 -0.29 -13.44
C HIS A 205 29.93 -1.13 -13.07
N GLY A 206 29.54 -1.11 -11.81
CA GLY A 206 28.31 -1.74 -11.33
C GLY A 206 27.08 -0.90 -11.70
N THR A 207 26.07 -1.48 -12.32
CA THR A 207 24.88 -0.69 -12.73
C THR A 207 24.04 -0.19 -11.57
N ALA A 208 24.25 -0.66 -10.36
CA ALA A 208 23.70 -0.14 -9.12
C ALA A 208 24.68 0.79 -8.37
N ASP A 209 25.89 0.98 -8.91
CA ASP A 209 26.85 1.95 -8.42
C ASP A 209 26.41 3.36 -8.82
N PHE A 210 26.01 4.15 -7.84
CA PHE A 210 25.58 5.53 -8.01
C PHE A 210 26.67 6.54 -7.59
N MET A 211 27.83 6.08 -7.14
CA MET A 211 28.98 6.90 -6.74
C MET A 211 29.96 7.11 -7.89
N ALA A 212 30.18 6.08 -8.70
CA ALA A 212 31.06 6.10 -9.85
C ALA A 212 30.35 6.51 -11.15
N GLN A 213 31.10 6.97 -12.13
CA GLN A 213 30.60 7.42 -13.42
C GLN A 213 31.24 6.71 -14.60
N THR A 214 30.46 6.60 -15.67
CA THR A 214 30.94 6.02 -16.95
C THR A 214 31.04 7.06 -18.07
N THR A 215 30.81 8.35 -17.76
CA THR A 215 30.81 9.42 -18.75
C THR A 215 32.21 9.68 -19.33
N TRP A 216 33.24 9.67 -18.47
CA TRP A 216 34.60 9.94 -18.85
C TRP A 216 35.11 8.98 -19.94
N ILE A 217 34.93 7.67 -19.80
CA ILE A 217 35.44 6.67 -20.76
C ILE A 217 34.86 6.82 -22.16
N ARG A 218 33.64 7.37 -22.29
CA ARG A 218 32.98 7.59 -23.58
C ARG A 218 33.63 8.71 -24.42
N PHE A 219 34.37 9.58 -23.77
CA PHE A 219 35.11 10.65 -24.45
C PHE A 219 36.58 10.35 -24.62
N LEU A 220 37.05 9.22 -24.09
CA LEU A 220 38.38 8.78 -24.15
C LEU A 220 38.77 8.45 -25.61
N LYS A 221 39.92 8.95 -26.06
CA LYS A 221 40.45 8.72 -27.40
C LYS A 221 41.34 7.43 -27.50
N SER A 222 41.76 6.92 -26.39
CA SER A 222 42.48 5.66 -26.27
C SER A 222 41.59 4.47 -26.61
N PRO A 223 42.11 3.34 -27.07
CA PRO A 223 41.39 2.09 -27.11
C PRO A 223 40.82 1.77 -25.73
N HIS A 224 39.51 1.58 -25.61
CA HIS A 224 38.88 1.37 -24.32
C HIS A 224 37.75 0.36 -24.34
N GLN A 225 37.47 -0.25 -23.21
CA GLN A 225 36.36 -1.18 -22.96
C GLN A 225 35.63 -0.77 -21.68
N LEU A 226 34.30 -0.84 -21.72
CA LEU A 226 33.45 -0.61 -20.55
C LEU A 226 32.67 -1.87 -20.23
N TYR A 227 32.89 -2.45 -19.06
CA TYR A 227 32.18 -3.60 -18.55
C TYR A 227 31.11 -3.14 -17.57
N LEU A 228 29.82 -3.29 -17.96
CA LEU A 228 28.66 -2.97 -17.12
C LEU A 228 28.17 -4.20 -16.38
N LEU A 229 28.41 -4.25 -15.08
CA LEU A 229 28.06 -5.36 -14.18
C LEU A 229 26.64 -5.13 -13.62
N LYS A 230 25.70 -5.90 -14.12
CA LYS A 230 24.27 -5.68 -13.85
C LYS A 230 23.91 -5.93 -12.39
N GLY A 231 23.33 -4.92 -11.74
CA GLY A 231 22.84 -4.98 -10.35
C GLY A 231 23.92 -4.82 -9.30
N MET A 232 25.21 -4.77 -9.67
CA MET A 232 26.32 -4.65 -8.72
C MET A 232 26.49 -3.20 -8.25
N ASN A 233 26.83 -3.02 -6.99
CA ASN A 233 27.13 -1.74 -6.31
C ASN A 233 28.57 -1.29 -6.50
N HIS A 234 29.02 -0.24 -5.77
CA HIS A 234 30.37 0.32 -5.81
C HIS A 234 31.49 -0.70 -5.48
N GLY A 235 31.24 -1.66 -4.61
CA GLY A 235 32.14 -2.75 -4.24
C GLY A 235 31.85 -4.07 -4.98
N PHE A 236 31.13 -4.03 -6.10
CA PHE A 236 30.73 -5.22 -6.88
C PHE A 236 30.13 -6.35 -6.03
N ASP A 237 29.26 -5.97 -5.06
CA ASP A 237 28.54 -6.84 -4.12
C ASP A 237 29.47 -7.83 -3.38
N GLY A 238 30.60 -7.31 -2.93
CA GLY A 238 31.60 -8.10 -2.20
C GLY A 238 32.33 -9.12 -3.06
N LEU A 239 32.55 -8.81 -4.36
CA LEU A 239 33.25 -9.65 -5.32
C LEU A 239 32.51 -10.96 -5.65
N SER A 240 31.28 -10.81 -6.09
CA SER A 240 30.45 -11.91 -6.62
C SER A 240 31.28 -12.82 -7.56
N PRO A 241 31.07 -14.15 -7.57
CA PRO A 241 31.70 -15.07 -8.50
C PRO A 241 31.61 -14.65 -9.98
N GLU A 242 30.56 -13.88 -10.34
CA GLU A 242 30.36 -13.36 -11.69
C GLU A 242 31.35 -12.25 -12.07
N PHE A 243 31.98 -11.58 -11.10
CA PHE A 243 32.96 -10.51 -11.35
C PHE A 243 34.30 -11.05 -11.81
N THR A 244 34.77 -12.15 -11.27
CA THR A 244 36.08 -12.70 -11.58
C THR A 244 36.34 -12.98 -13.07
N PRO A 245 35.40 -13.65 -13.82
CA PRO A 245 35.61 -13.85 -15.25
C PRO A 245 35.69 -12.53 -16.03
N VAL A 246 34.90 -11.53 -15.64
CA VAL A 246 34.90 -10.22 -16.28
C VAL A 246 36.18 -9.44 -15.98
N LEU A 247 36.65 -9.49 -14.75
CA LEU A 247 37.96 -8.91 -14.35
C LEU A 247 39.11 -9.47 -15.21
N LEU A 248 39.21 -10.81 -15.32
CA LEU A 248 40.25 -11.46 -16.07
C LEU A 248 40.15 -11.24 -17.58
N GLN A 249 38.93 -11.19 -18.11
CA GLN A 249 38.68 -10.86 -19.49
C GLN A 249 39.20 -9.43 -19.83
N GLY A 250 38.87 -8.43 -19.01
CA GLY A 250 39.36 -7.08 -19.21
C GLY A 250 40.86 -6.96 -19.05
N ALA A 251 41.48 -7.69 -18.10
CA ALA A 251 42.92 -7.71 -17.94
C ALA A 251 43.63 -8.33 -19.18
N ALA A 252 43.12 -9.41 -19.74
CA ALA A 252 43.59 -10.01 -20.98
C ALA A 252 43.50 -9.03 -22.16
N TRP A 253 42.40 -8.34 -22.29
CA TRP A 253 42.23 -7.33 -23.34
C TRP A 253 43.19 -6.15 -23.15
N ALA A 254 43.41 -5.67 -21.93
CA ALA A 254 44.37 -4.61 -21.64
C ALA A 254 45.81 -5.02 -22.00
N LEU A 255 46.14 -6.31 -21.95
CA LEU A 255 47.43 -6.87 -22.35
C LEU A 255 47.58 -7.19 -23.85
N GLY A 256 46.56 -6.90 -24.67
CA GLY A 256 46.64 -7.05 -26.12
C GLY A 256 45.82 -8.18 -26.72
N ASP A 257 45.03 -8.92 -25.92
CA ASP A 257 44.18 -9.99 -26.45
C ASP A 257 42.83 -9.40 -26.95
N ASP A 258 42.75 -9.14 -28.25
CA ASP A 258 41.54 -8.61 -28.87
C ASP A 258 40.33 -9.56 -28.83
N SER A 259 40.56 -10.86 -28.65
CA SER A 259 39.48 -11.85 -28.51
C SER A 259 38.74 -11.71 -27.18
N ALA A 260 39.36 -11.07 -26.21
CA ALA A 260 38.75 -10.78 -24.89
C ALA A 260 37.96 -9.49 -24.84
N ALA A 261 37.62 -8.85 -25.98
CA ALA A 261 36.84 -7.61 -26.03
C ALA A 261 35.44 -7.76 -25.37
N ALA A 262 34.99 -6.71 -24.69
CA ALA A 262 33.64 -6.66 -24.12
C ALA A 262 32.59 -6.80 -25.23
N PRO A 263 31.47 -7.50 -25.01
CA PRO A 263 30.37 -7.51 -25.96
C PRO A 263 29.83 -6.08 -26.17
N PRO A 264 29.50 -5.71 -27.43
CA PRO A 264 29.04 -4.35 -27.73
C PRO A 264 27.82 -4.00 -26.87
N GLU A 265 27.83 -2.82 -26.27
CA GLU A 265 26.74 -2.31 -25.46
C GLU A 265 25.45 -2.22 -26.31
N LYS A 266 24.53 -3.14 -26.15
CA LYS A 266 23.18 -3.04 -26.73
C LYS A 266 22.46 -1.91 -26.00
N GLY A 267 22.62 -0.69 -26.47
CA GLY A 267 21.92 0.47 -25.96
C GLY A 267 20.42 0.19 -25.96
N ARG A 268 19.81 0.06 -24.80
CA ARG A 268 18.36 -0.01 -24.65
C ARG A 268 17.77 1.34 -25.02
N HIS A 269 17.42 1.51 -26.28
CA HIS A 269 16.74 2.69 -26.76
C HIS A 269 15.31 2.72 -26.25
N LEU A 270 15.08 3.34 -25.08
CA LEU A 270 13.73 3.61 -24.54
C LEU A 270 13.00 4.76 -25.27
N ARG A 271 13.62 5.33 -26.32
CA ARG A 271 12.98 6.38 -27.14
C ARG A 271 11.56 6.03 -27.59
N PRO A 272 11.31 4.84 -28.18
CA PRO A 272 9.95 4.50 -28.61
C PRO A 272 8.96 4.37 -27.44
N VAL A 273 9.37 3.82 -26.32
CA VAL A 273 8.52 3.68 -25.13
C VAL A 273 8.13 5.05 -24.57
N ARG A 274 9.08 5.98 -24.49
CA ARG A 274 8.83 7.35 -24.05
C ARG A 274 7.91 8.11 -25.01
N MET A 275 8.08 7.96 -26.31
CA MET A 275 7.17 8.56 -27.31
C MET A 275 5.75 8.04 -27.16
N ILE A 276 5.56 6.75 -26.92
CA ILE A 276 4.24 6.15 -26.67
C ILE A 276 3.64 6.72 -25.36
N ILE A 277 4.42 6.83 -24.28
CA ILE A 277 3.95 7.42 -23.03
C ILE A 277 3.49 8.87 -23.24
N TYR A 278 4.29 9.70 -23.86
CA TYR A 278 3.92 11.12 -24.10
C TYR A 278 2.78 11.30 -25.06
N GLY A 279 2.71 10.48 -26.12
CA GLY A 279 1.58 10.46 -27.04
C GLY A 279 0.29 10.05 -26.36
N SER A 280 0.33 9.01 -25.54
CA SER A 280 -0.81 8.55 -24.74
C SER A 280 -1.27 9.59 -23.74
N LEU A 281 -0.35 10.27 -23.07
CA LEU A 281 -0.64 11.37 -22.16
C LEU A 281 -1.36 12.53 -22.87
N LEU A 282 -0.87 12.95 -24.01
CA LEU A 282 -1.50 14.02 -24.78
C LEU A 282 -2.92 13.64 -25.22
N LEU A 283 -3.11 12.44 -25.73
CA LEU A 283 -4.44 11.93 -26.14
C LEU A 283 -5.41 11.86 -24.94
N MET A 284 -4.96 11.37 -23.79
CA MET A 284 -5.76 11.33 -22.56
C MET A 284 -6.15 12.73 -22.08
N LEU A 285 -5.24 13.69 -22.17
CA LEU A 285 -5.50 15.07 -21.76
C LEU A 285 -6.51 15.75 -22.70
N LEU A 286 -6.36 15.58 -24.02
CA LEU A 286 -7.30 16.10 -25.01
C LEU A 286 -8.69 15.49 -24.84
N ALA A 287 -8.79 14.18 -24.71
CA ALA A 287 -10.06 13.48 -24.48
C ALA A 287 -10.69 13.89 -23.12
N GLY A 288 -9.90 14.09 -22.07
CA GLY A 288 -10.37 14.57 -20.75
C GLY A 288 -10.90 16.00 -20.78
N MET A 289 -10.49 16.82 -21.76
CA MET A 289 -11.03 18.17 -21.94
C MET A 289 -12.41 18.18 -22.61
N VAL A 290 -12.79 17.14 -23.36
CA VAL A 290 -14.03 17.08 -24.12
C VAL A 290 -15.23 16.85 -23.21
N SER A 291 -15.20 15.90 -22.31
CA SER A 291 -16.36 15.57 -21.47
C SER A 291 -16.04 15.46 -19.98
N ARG A 292 -17.05 15.68 -19.11
CA ARG A 292 -16.92 15.48 -17.67
C ARG A 292 -16.64 14.04 -17.27
N ARG A 293 -17.20 13.05 -17.99
CA ARG A 293 -17.00 11.62 -17.72
C ARG A 293 -15.56 11.22 -18.09
N ALA A 294 -15.09 11.64 -19.26
CA ALA A 294 -13.72 11.40 -19.70
C ALA A 294 -12.69 12.05 -18.74
N ALA A 295 -12.91 13.28 -18.29
CA ALA A 295 -12.01 13.95 -17.35
C ALA A 295 -11.81 13.18 -16.05
N LEU A 296 -12.87 12.57 -15.52
CA LEU A 296 -12.80 11.81 -14.26
C LEU A 296 -12.02 10.49 -14.36
N MET A 297 -11.87 9.94 -15.55
CA MET A 297 -11.08 8.73 -15.80
C MET A 297 -9.67 9.06 -16.29
N LEU A 298 -9.56 9.97 -17.23
CA LEU A 298 -8.33 10.23 -17.96
C LEU A 298 -7.37 11.16 -17.23
N LEU A 299 -7.83 12.16 -16.45
CA LEU A 299 -6.93 12.99 -15.65
C LEU A 299 -6.21 12.21 -14.54
N PRO A 300 -6.88 11.37 -13.72
CA PRO A 300 -6.17 10.49 -12.80
C PRO A 300 -5.21 9.53 -13.51
N ALA A 301 -5.61 8.99 -14.66
CA ALA A 301 -4.75 8.11 -15.46
C ALA A 301 -3.51 8.85 -15.99
N SER A 302 -3.66 10.10 -16.42
CA SER A 302 -2.52 10.94 -16.85
C SER A 302 -1.55 11.22 -15.71
N VAL A 303 -2.07 11.50 -14.50
CA VAL A 303 -1.23 11.68 -13.30
C VAL A 303 -0.51 10.37 -12.93
N ALA A 304 -1.20 9.22 -13.02
CA ALA A 304 -0.59 7.91 -12.79
C ALA A 304 0.51 7.61 -13.80
N LEU A 305 0.28 7.88 -15.08
CA LEU A 305 1.25 7.64 -16.14
C LEU A 305 2.48 8.57 -16.02
N CYS A 306 2.27 9.83 -15.60
CA CYS A 306 3.35 10.75 -15.24
C CYS A 306 4.15 10.20 -14.06
N GLY A 307 3.49 9.71 -13.01
CA GLY A 307 4.14 9.07 -11.86
C GLY A 307 4.93 7.83 -12.24
N PHE A 308 4.40 6.99 -13.11
CA PHE A 308 5.10 5.82 -13.66
C PHE A 308 6.32 6.22 -14.49
N SER A 309 6.20 7.26 -15.33
CA SER A 309 7.34 7.80 -16.08
C SER A 309 8.44 8.29 -15.15
N ASN A 310 8.10 8.99 -14.06
CA ASN A 310 9.07 9.46 -13.07
C ASN A 310 9.82 8.31 -12.40
N ILE A 311 9.13 7.22 -12.05
CA ILE A 311 9.77 6.02 -11.51
C ILE A 311 10.68 5.37 -12.54
N LEU A 312 10.21 5.21 -13.78
CA LEU A 312 11.00 4.59 -14.85
C LEU A 312 12.29 5.39 -15.11
N ASP A 313 12.19 6.70 -15.16
CA ASP A 313 13.33 7.59 -15.39
C ASP A 313 14.30 7.69 -14.19
N SER A 314 13.82 7.41 -12.98
CA SER A 314 14.69 7.28 -11.79
C SER A 314 15.55 6.03 -11.83
N ILE A 315 15.03 4.93 -12.42
CA ILE A 315 15.69 3.63 -12.49
C ILE A 315 16.60 3.54 -13.72
N ILE A 316 16.18 4.10 -14.86
CA ILE A 316 16.87 3.98 -16.14
C ILE A 316 17.35 5.37 -16.57
N PRO A 317 18.67 5.66 -16.44
CA PRO A 317 19.21 6.96 -16.84
C PRO A 317 19.00 7.23 -18.32
N SER A 318 18.60 8.44 -18.66
CA SER A 318 18.50 8.90 -20.04
C SER A 318 19.89 9.34 -20.51
N SER A 319 20.53 8.57 -21.37
CA SER A 319 21.69 9.05 -22.11
C SER A 319 21.24 9.97 -23.23
N SER A 320 21.44 11.27 -23.08
CA SER A 320 21.40 12.19 -24.22
C SER A 320 22.67 13.04 -24.15
N ALA A 321 23.38 13.11 -25.28
CA ALA A 321 24.65 13.85 -25.41
C ALA A 321 24.53 15.35 -25.08
N ILE A 322 23.33 15.90 -25.02
CA ILE A 322 23.04 17.30 -24.62
C ILE A 322 23.03 17.40 -23.08
N ILE A 323 22.50 16.40 -22.38
CA ILE A 323 22.45 16.38 -20.91
C ILE A 323 23.86 16.21 -20.35
N ASP A 324 24.68 15.39 -21.01
CA ASP A 324 26.09 15.16 -20.62
C ASP A 324 26.91 16.45 -20.71
N LYS A 325 26.70 17.29 -21.72
CA LYS A 325 27.36 18.61 -21.82
C LYS A 325 26.87 19.66 -20.82
N ILE A 326 25.64 19.58 -20.35
CA ILE A 326 25.08 20.53 -19.39
C ILE A 326 25.42 20.12 -17.96
N GLN A 327 25.60 18.81 -17.69
CA GLN A 327 26.08 18.30 -16.40
C GLN A 327 27.50 18.75 -16.06
N GLU A 328 28.32 19.16 -17.03
CA GLU A 328 29.63 19.82 -16.79
C GLU A 328 29.50 21.11 -15.98
N TRP A 329 28.31 21.74 -15.99
CA TRP A 329 28.03 23.05 -15.32
C TRP A 329 27.27 22.90 -14.01
N ILE A 330 26.75 21.73 -13.67
CA ILE A 330 25.93 21.49 -12.48
C ILE A 330 26.66 20.57 -11.51
N PRO A 331 26.83 20.94 -10.22
CA PRO A 331 27.46 20.06 -9.24
C PRO A 331 26.76 18.70 -9.15
N LEU A 332 27.54 17.63 -9.12
CA LEU A 332 27.07 16.22 -9.13
C LEU A 332 26.09 15.88 -8.00
N GLU A 333 26.24 16.52 -6.85
CA GLU A 333 25.38 16.41 -5.68
C GLU A 333 23.90 16.67 -6.01
N VAL A 334 23.64 17.64 -6.89
CA VAL A 334 22.29 18.00 -7.32
C VAL A 334 21.66 16.91 -8.18
N SER A 335 22.44 16.17 -8.99
CA SER A 335 21.90 15.16 -9.91
C SER A 335 21.48 13.85 -9.23
N GLN A 336 22.17 13.44 -8.17
CA GLN A 336 21.87 12.21 -7.45
C GLN A 336 20.64 12.35 -6.54
N HIS A 337 20.47 13.49 -5.88
CA HIS A 337 19.26 13.84 -5.13
C HIS A 337 18.05 13.91 -6.06
N GLY A 338 18.24 14.36 -7.29
CA GLY A 338 17.18 14.45 -8.29
C GLY A 338 16.52 13.11 -8.62
N ARG A 339 17.27 12.02 -8.73
CA ARG A 339 16.72 10.69 -9.04
C ARG A 339 15.83 10.13 -7.93
N PHE A 340 16.26 10.27 -6.68
CA PHE A 340 15.47 9.81 -5.55
C PHE A 340 14.18 10.64 -5.37
N ILE A 341 14.28 11.97 -5.49
CA ILE A 341 13.12 12.87 -5.47
C ILE A 341 12.16 12.50 -6.60
N LEU A 342 12.69 12.17 -7.77
CA LEU A 342 11.91 11.75 -8.92
C LEU A 342 11.17 10.43 -8.67
N PHE A 343 11.83 9.42 -8.07
CA PHE A 343 11.21 8.17 -7.67
C PHE A 343 10.08 8.41 -6.65
N LEU A 344 10.37 9.20 -5.61
CA LEU A 344 9.40 9.50 -4.57
C LEU A 344 8.19 10.27 -5.12
N SER A 345 8.44 11.29 -5.95
CA SER A 345 7.36 12.04 -6.61
C SER A 345 6.50 11.16 -7.49
N GLY A 346 7.12 10.22 -8.22
CA GLY A 346 6.44 9.24 -9.04
C GLY A 346 5.55 8.30 -8.22
N ALA A 347 6.05 7.75 -7.14
CA ALA A 347 5.29 6.89 -6.22
C ALA A 347 4.12 7.65 -5.57
N MET A 348 4.34 8.90 -5.16
CA MET A 348 3.29 9.77 -4.61
C MET A 348 2.22 10.09 -5.66
N LEU A 349 2.58 10.41 -6.90
CA LEU A 349 1.63 10.67 -7.98
C LEU A 349 0.76 9.44 -8.29
N LEU A 350 1.33 8.23 -8.28
CA LEU A 350 0.57 6.98 -8.43
C LEU A 350 -0.47 6.80 -7.30
N ALA A 351 -0.08 7.03 -6.06
CA ALA A 351 -1.00 6.95 -4.92
C ALA A 351 -2.09 8.03 -4.99
N LEU A 352 -1.73 9.26 -5.37
CA LEU A 352 -2.65 10.39 -5.52
C LEU A 352 -3.62 10.21 -6.68
N ALA A 353 -3.24 9.51 -7.75
CA ALA A 353 -4.13 9.17 -8.85
C ALA A 353 -5.36 8.37 -8.38
N CYS A 354 -5.19 7.47 -7.41
CA CYS A 354 -6.30 6.77 -6.76
C CYS A 354 -7.23 7.75 -6.01
N GLY A 355 -6.66 8.74 -5.32
CA GLY A 355 -7.41 9.79 -4.64
C GLY A 355 -8.16 10.72 -5.62
N LEU A 356 -7.52 11.08 -6.74
CA LEU A 356 -8.12 11.87 -7.81
C LEU A 356 -9.28 11.12 -8.49
N ARG A 357 -9.16 9.80 -8.72
CA ARG A 357 -10.26 8.97 -9.22
C ARG A 357 -11.47 9.00 -8.29
N ARG A 358 -11.23 9.13 -6.98
CA ARG A 358 -12.25 9.32 -5.95
C ARG A 358 -12.68 10.78 -5.76
N ARG A 359 -12.25 11.69 -6.64
CA ARG A 359 -12.57 13.12 -6.65
C ARG A 359 -12.12 13.89 -5.40
N LYS A 360 -11.13 13.40 -4.65
CA LYS A 360 -10.70 14.02 -3.40
C LYS A 360 -10.01 15.35 -3.63
N ARG A 361 -10.49 16.39 -2.95
CA ARG A 361 -9.92 17.74 -3.02
C ARG A 361 -8.48 17.78 -2.50
N VAL A 362 -8.20 17.02 -1.43
CA VAL A 362 -6.84 16.94 -0.88
C VAL A 362 -5.88 16.27 -1.86
N ALA A 363 -6.31 15.20 -2.54
CA ALA A 363 -5.49 14.55 -3.57
C ALA A 363 -5.20 15.51 -4.74
N TRP A 364 -6.17 16.34 -5.12
CA TRP A 364 -5.98 17.37 -6.14
C TRP A 364 -4.94 18.42 -5.71
N ASN A 365 -5.05 18.98 -4.47
CA ASN A 365 -4.10 19.94 -3.94
C ASN A 365 -2.67 19.37 -3.91
N MET A 366 -2.51 18.16 -3.38
CA MET A 366 -1.19 17.51 -3.29
C MET A 366 -0.62 17.17 -4.67
N ALA A 367 -1.43 16.66 -5.59
CA ALA A 367 -0.99 16.39 -6.96
C ALA A 367 -0.56 17.69 -7.68
N ALA A 368 -1.29 18.79 -7.48
CA ALA A 368 -0.93 20.09 -8.04
C ALA A 368 0.42 20.58 -7.50
N VAL A 369 0.67 20.47 -6.20
CA VAL A 369 1.95 20.84 -5.59
C VAL A 369 3.09 19.96 -6.13
N ILE A 370 2.91 18.64 -6.15
CA ILE A 370 3.96 17.72 -6.61
C ILE A 370 4.27 17.93 -8.09
N LEU A 371 3.25 18.11 -8.94
CA LEU A 371 3.45 18.39 -10.37
C LEU A 371 4.16 19.76 -10.59
N SER A 372 3.85 20.77 -9.77
CA SER A 372 4.53 22.07 -9.84
C SER A 372 6.01 21.94 -9.46
N VAL A 373 6.29 21.24 -8.35
CA VAL A 373 7.67 20.96 -7.91
C VAL A 373 8.42 20.13 -8.95
N SER A 374 7.80 19.06 -9.48
CA SER A 374 8.40 18.24 -10.54
C SER A 374 8.72 19.07 -11.78
N ALA A 375 7.79 19.94 -12.22
CA ALA A 375 8.03 20.78 -13.39
C ALA A 375 9.22 21.73 -13.19
N VAL A 376 9.37 22.33 -12.00
CA VAL A 376 10.51 23.17 -11.67
C VAL A 376 11.81 22.38 -11.62
N LEU A 377 11.82 21.21 -10.96
CA LEU A 377 13.00 20.36 -10.86
C LEU A 377 13.42 19.80 -12.24
N ASP A 378 12.48 19.35 -13.06
CA ASP A 378 12.74 18.89 -14.42
C ASP A 378 13.31 20.03 -15.29
N PHE A 379 12.88 21.26 -15.06
CA PHE A 379 13.40 22.43 -15.77
C PHE A 379 14.80 22.83 -15.28
N THR A 380 15.02 22.88 -13.97
CA THR A 380 16.25 23.43 -13.39
C THR A 380 17.38 22.40 -13.30
N GLN A 381 17.07 21.13 -13.05
CA GLN A 381 18.09 20.11 -12.81
C GLN A 381 18.41 19.22 -14.03
N THR A 382 17.41 18.93 -14.86
CA THR A 382 17.61 18.02 -16.00
C THR A 382 17.47 18.72 -17.35
N PHE A 383 17.12 20.03 -17.38
CA PHE A 383 16.81 20.79 -18.61
C PHE A 383 15.88 20.03 -19.58
N ASN A 384 15.01 19.18 -19.03
CA ASN A 384 14.12 18.36 -19.83
C ASN A 384 12.81 19.09 -20.09
N TRP A 385 12.81 19.99 -21.07
CA TRP A 385 11.67 20.80 -21.48
C TRP A 385 10.40 20.00 -21.73
N ASN A 386 10.54 18.79 -22.30
CA ASN A 386 9.39 17.94 -22.63
C ASN A 386 8.67 17.48 -21.38
N ARG A 387 9.40 17.13 -20.30
CA ARG A 387 8.82 16.65 -19.05
C ARG A 387 8.17 17.78 -18.27
N SER A 388 8.86 18.93 -18.16
CA SER A 388 8.29 20.13 -17.56
C SER A 388 7.01 20.56 -18.28
N ALA A 389 7.00 20.55 -19.62
CA ALA A 389 5.81 20.87 -20.40
C ALA A 389 4.66 19.89 -20.14
N VAL A 390 4.93 18.58 -20.08
CA VAL A 390 3.92 17.57 -19.77
C VAL A 390 3.33 17.77 -18.38
N ALA A 391 4.17 17.99 -17.35
CA ALA A 391 3.71 18.25 -15.99
C ALA A 391 2.84 19.52 -15.92
N LEU A 392 3.23 20.58 -16.62
CA LEU A 392 2.47 21.84 -16.70
C LEU A 392 1.13 21.66 -17.42
N VAL A 393 1.07 20.88 -18.51
CA VAL A 393 -0.17 20.62 -19.24
C VAL A 393 -1.15 19.79 -18.37
N ILE A 394 -0.64 18.80 -17.66
CA ILE A 394 -1.46 18.03 -16.70
C ILE A 394 -1.99 18.95 -15.60
N LEU A 395 -1.14 19.80 -15.06
CA LEU A 395 -1.48 20.78 -14.04
C LEU A 395 -2.57 21.75 -14.52
N ALA A 396 -2.41 22.30 -15.72
CA ALA A 396 -3.40 23.20 -16.34
C ALA A 396 -4.76 22.48 -16.53
N ALA A 397 -4.76 21.21 -16.98
CA ALA A 397 -5.97 20.41 -17.14
C ALA A 397 -6.65 20.15 -15.79
N LEU A 398 -5.89 19.86 -14.73
CA LEU A 398 -6.38 19.71 -13.36
C LEU A 398 -7.01 21.01 -12.84
N PHE A 399 -6.38 22.17 -13.06
CA PHE A 399 -6.91 23.49 -12.65
C PHE A 399 -8.19 23.83 -13.40
N ARG A 400 -8.26 23.59 -14.71
CA ARG A 400 -9.48 23.83 -15.50
C ARG A 400 -10.66 22.98 -15.01
N ARG A 401 -10.38 21.78 -14.54
CA ARG A 401 -11.40 20.83 -14.08
C ARG A 401 -11.48 20.73 -12.55
N ARG A 402 -10.94 21.70 -11.79
CA ARG A 402 -10.88 21.69 -10.32
C ARG A 402 -12.21 21.47 -9.61
N LYS A 403 -13.32 21.94 -10.20
CA LYS A 403 -14.68 21.75 -9.66
C LYS A 403 -15.18 20.29 -9.68
N LEU A 404 -14.44 19.38 -10.36
CA LEU A 404 -14.77 17.95 -10.36
C LEU A 404 -14.22 17.22 -9.13
N PHE A 405 -13.28 17.83 -8.40
CA PHE A 405 -12.59 17.27 -7.23
C PHE A 405 -13.11 17.96 -5.97
N ASP A 406 -14.33 17.56 -5.55
CA ASP A 406 -15.08 18.18 -4.45
C ASP A 406 -15.27 17.28 -3.23
N ALA A 407 -14.88 15.98 -3.31
CA ALA A 407 -15.02 15.05 -2.21
C ALA A 407 -14.12 15.38 -1.01
N ARG A 408 -14.72 15.39 0.18
CA ARG A 408 -14.04 15.69 1.44
C ARG A 408 -13.26 14.48 1.95
N SER A 409 -12.18 14.75 2.70
CA SER A 409 -11.49 13.73 3.49
C SER A 409 -12.00 13.76 4.94
N ASP A 410 -11.84 12.63 5.63
CA ASP A 410 -12.24 12.52 7.04
C ASP A 410 -11.31 13.37 7.94
N VAL A 411 -11.81 14.49 8.43
CA VAL A 411 -11.02 15.43 9.26
C VAL A 411 -10.47 14.76 10.53
N PRO A 412 -11.21 13.94 11.30
CA PRO A 412 -10.66 13.22 12.44
C PRO A 412 -9.54 12.25 12.07
N SER A 413 -9.69 11.49 10.98
CA SER A 413 -8.62 10.59 10.50
C SER A 413 -7.41 11.35 10.00
N PHE A 414 -7.61 12.49 9.36
CA PHE A 414 -6.54 13.38 8.93
C PHE A 414 -5.72 13.89 10.13
N ARG A 415 -6.38 14.45 11.15
CA ARG A 415 -5.71 14.95 12.37
C ARG A 415 -4.99 13.82 13.11
N LEU A 416 -5.65 12.66 13.27
CA LEU A 416 -5.03 11.49 13.89
C LEU A 416 -3.83 10.98 13.08
N GLY A 417 -3.92 10.99 11.76
CA GLY A 417 -2.84 10.58 10.86
C GLY A 417 -1.61 11.48 11.00
N ILE A 418 -1.80 12.79 11.03
CA ILE A 418 -0.70 13.76 11.23
C ILE A 418 -0.11 13.62 12.65
N ALA A 419 -0.93 13.52 13.69
CA ALA A 419 -0.46 13.33 15.04
C ALA A 419 0.33 12.03 15.19
N ALA A 420 -0.18 10.93 14.63
CA ALA A 420 0.50 9.63 14.62
C ALA A 420 1.84 9.69 13.86
N ALA A 421 1.86 10.34 12.69
CA ALA A 421 3.08 10.53 11.91
C ALA A 421 4.11 11.36 12.68
N GLY A 422 3.67 12.43 13.38
CA GLY A 422 4.54 13.23 14.23
C GLY A 422 5.15 12.41 15.38
N VAL A 423 4.34 11.61 16.07
CA VAL A 423 4.83 10.73 17.13
C VAL A 423 5.81 9.69 16.59
N MET A 424 5.48 9.01 15.50
CA MET A 424 6.37 8.03 14.87
C MET A 424 7.67 8.67 14.40
N PHE A 425 7.61 9.88 13.84
CA PHE A 425 8.79 10.62 13.40
C PHE A 425 9.69 11.03 14.58
N LEU A 426 9.11 11.50 15.69
CA LEU A 426 9.86 11.82 16.91
C LEU A 426 10.52 10.58 17.51
N LEU A 427 9.82 9.44 17.55
CA LEU A 427 10.40 8.16 17.99
C LEU A 427 11.55 7.73 17.08
N LEU A 428 11.38 7.87 15.78
CA LEU A 428 12.43 7.55 14.80
C LEU A 428 13.65 8.47 14.95
N ALA A 429 13.42 9.77 15.11
CA ALA A 429 14.50 10.74 15.34
C ALA A 429 15.25 10.42 16.63
N GLY A 430 14.55 10.14 17.74
CA GLY A 430 15.17 9.77 19.01
C GLY A 430 15.95 8.46 18.92
N TYR A 431 15.35 7.41 18.37
CA TYR A 431 16.01 6.12 18.17
C TYR A 431 17.24 6.26 17.25
N GLY A 432 17.05 6.92 16.09
CA GLY A 432 18.13 7.13 15.11
C GLY A 432 19.29 7.92 15.71
N THR A 433 18.99 8.96 16.50
CA THR A 433 20.00 9.75 17.21
C THR A 433 20.82 8.89 18.18
N ALA A 434 20.14 8.11 19.02
CA ALA A 434 20.81 7.26 19.99
C ALA A 434 21.66 6.17 19.30
N ALA A 435 21.15 5.55 18.25
CA ALA A 435 21.83 4.51 17.51
C ALA A 435 23.05 5.05 16.70
N ILE A 436 22.90 6.19 16.02
CA ILE A 436 24.00 6.85 15.29
C ILE A 436 25.07 7.33 16.28
N HIS A 437 24.68 7.93 17.42
CA HIS A 437 25.63 8.36 18.43
C HIS A 437 26.40 7.17 19.02
N GLY A 438 25.71 6.07 19.33
CA GLY A 438 26.33 4.84 19.85
C GLY A 438 27.34 4.22 18.87
N LEU A 439 27.08 4.27 17.57
CA LEU A 439 28.03 3.83 16.54
C LEU A 439 29.19 4.85 16.39
N GLY A 440 28.91 6.14 16.49
CA GLY A 440 29.93 7.21 16.48
C GLY A 440 30.95 7.07 17.60
N VAL A 441 30.48 6.78 18.84
CA VAL A 441 31.38 6.53 19.99
C VAL A 441 32.26 5.29 19.78
N ARG A 442 31.80 4.30 18.97
CA ARG A 442 32.58 3.11 18.60
C ARG A 442 33.56 3.36 17.44
N GLY A 443 33.65 4.59 16.94
CA GLY A 443 34.55 4.94 15.84
C GLY A 443 34.08 4.50 14.45
N VAL A 444 32.85 4.02 14.31
CA VAL A 444 32.33 3.50 13.03
C VAL A 444 32.22 4.58 11.95
N PHE A 445 32.12 5.86 12.36
CA PHE A 445 32.06 7.03 11.47
C PHE A 445 33.35 7.88 11.50
N GLY A 446 34.46 7.33 11.97
CA GLY A 446 35.73 8.05 12.14
C GLY A 446 35.72 8.87 13.42
N ASP A 447 35.40 10.15 13.38
CA ASP A 447 35.36 11.00 14.55
C ASP A 447 34.08 10.81 15.38
N PRO A 448 34.16 10.96 16.73
CA PRO A 448 33.00 10.84 17.61
C PRO A 448 31.97 11.93 17.30
N LEU A 449 30.79 11.53 16.87
CA LEU A 449 29.72 12.44 16.53
C LEU A 449 29.10 13.06 17.78
N SER A 450 28.92 14.39 17.78
CA SER A 450 28.13 15.06 18.79
C SER A 450 26.67 14.62 18.76
N TRP A 451 25.94 14.76 19.87
CA TRP A 451 24.51 14.50 19.93
C TRP A 451 23.71 15.29 18.89
N ALA A 452 24.10 16.55 18.63
CA ALA A 452 23.49 17.42 17.63
C ALA A 452 23.76 16.90 16.20
N GLY A 453 24.99 16.45 15.93
CA GLY A 453 25.36 15.81 14.64
C GLY A 453 24.60 14.52 14.40
N SER A 454 24.47 13.68 15.42
CA SER A 454 23.72 12.43 15.36
C SER A 454 22.22 12.67 15.16
N PHE A 455 21.64 13.68 15.82
CA PHE A 455 20.26 14.09 15.62
C PHE A 455 20.02 14.59 14.17
N ARG A 456 20.88 15.50 13.69
CA ARG A 456 20.81 15.98 12.31
C ARG A 456 20.91 14.83 11.32
N GLY A 457 21.84 13.90 11.53
CA GLY A 457 22.02 12.71 10.72
C GLY A 457 20.76 11.82 10.70
N ALA A 458 20.16 11.56 11.85
CA ALA A 458 18.96 10.76 11.97
C ALA A 458 17.75 11.38 11.23
N VAL A 459 17.52 12.69 11.45
CA VAL A 459 16.42 13.43 10.84
C VAL A 459 16.60 13.51 9.32
N PHE A 460 17.78 13.85 8.84
CA PHE A 460 18.04 13.96 7.40
C PHE A 460 17.93 12.61 6.71
N THR A 461 18.47 11.54 7.33
CA THR A 461 18.33 10.19 6.81
C THR A 461 16.86 9.75 6.74
N ALA A 462 16.06 10.03 7.78
CA ALA A 462 14.63 9.73 7.79
C ALA A 462 13.86 10.51 6.70
N LEU A 463 14.27 11.75 6.41
CA LEU A 463 13.72 12.60 5.36
C LEU A 463 14.31 12.31 3.97
N GLN A 464 15.12 11.25 3.84
CA GLN A 464 15.80 10.85 2.60
C GLN A 464 16.83 11.87 2.10
N ILE A 465 17.30 12.75 2.96
CA ILE A 465 18.35 13.69 2.66
C ILE A 465 19.68 12.98 2.90
N LYS A 466 20.59 13.02 1.94
CA LYS A 466 21.95 12.50 2.12
C LYS A 466 22.66 13.24 3.22
N THR A 467 23.37 12.51 4.02
CA THR A 467 24.28 13.04 5.06
C THR A 467 25.65 12.41 4.87
N GLU A 468 26.66 13.10 5.34
CA GLU A 468 28.04 12.61 5.42
C GLU A 468 28.12 11.20 6.04
N LEU A 469 27.19 10.89 6.97
CA LEU A 469 27.08 9.58 7.62
C LEU A 469 26.83 8.41 6.65
N ASN A 470 26.20 8.68 5.51
CA ASN A 470 25.91 7.63 4.52
C ASN A 470 27.17 7.14 3.79
N GLU A 471 28.21 7.91 3.80
CA GLU A 471 29.45 7.71 3.08
C GLU A 471 30.52 7.13 4.00
N LEU A 472 30.47 7.48 5.29
CA LEU A 472 31.32 6.93 6.35
C LEU A 472 30.83 5.56 6.88
N ALA A 473 29.64 5.11 6.45
CA ALA A 473 28.99 3.93 7.00
C ALA A 473 29.64 2.63 6.52
N GLY A 474 30.41 1.99 7.37
CA GLY A 474 30.72 0.57 7.24
C GLY A 474 29.43 -0.29 7.18
N ARG A 475 29.57 -1.60 6.97
CA ARG A 475 28.43 -2.52 6.75
C ARG A 475 27.33 -2.40 7.82
N GLU A 476 27.71 -2.28 9.11
CA GLU A 476 26.76 -2.18 10.23
C GLU A 476 25.99 -0.84 10.22
N ALA A 477 26.68 0.26 10.00
CA ALA A 477 26.09 1.58 9.92
C ALA A 477 25.18 1.72 8.69
N SER A 478 25.54 1.11 7.57
CA SER A 478 24.71 1.09 6.35
C SER A 478 23.36 0.44 6.59
N HIS A 479 23.29 -0.70 7.28
CA HIS A 479 22.02 -1.34 7.65
C HIS A 479 21.14 -0.45 8.53
N LEU A 480 21.72 0.22 9.52
CA LEU A 480 20.99 1.15 10.38
C LEU A 480 20.41 2.31 9.57
N LEU A 481 21.22 2.96 8.72
CA LEU A 481 20.78 4.08 7.90
C LEU A 481 19.70 3.68 6.90
N HIS A 482 19.82 2.50 6.26
CA HIS A 482 18.76 1.96 5.40
C HIS A 482 17.46 1.73 6.15
N THR A 483 17.54 1.22 7.39
CA THR A 483 16.34 1.02 8.22
C THR A 483 15.67 2.34 8.58
N ILE A 484 16.44 3.35 8.97
CA ILE A 484 15.91 4.70 9.26
C ILE A 484 15.23 5.28 8.02
N ARG A 485 15.80 5.10 6.82
CA ARG A 485 15.20 5.51 5.55
C ARG A 485 13.88 4.81 5.27
N LEU A 486 13.84 3.48 5.39
CA LEU A 486 12.62 2.70 5.18
C LEU A 486 11.51 3.08 6.16
N GLN A 487 11.85 3.35 7.42
CA GLN A 487 10.89 3.81 8.42
C GLN A 487 10.37 5.22 8.09
N GLY A 488 11.24 6.13 7.64
CA GLY A 488 10.83 7.45 7.16
C GLY A 488 9.84 7.38 5.99
N LEU A 489 10.12 6.51 5.00
CA LEU A 489 9.20 6.24 3.89
C LEU A 489 7.87 5.65 4.36
N PHE A 490 7.90 4.71 5.31
CA PHE A 490 6.69 4.13 5.90
C PHE A 490 5.82 5.20 6.57
N ILE A 491 6.41 6.13 7.32
CA ILE A 491 5.69 7.26 7.94
C ILE A 491 5.04 8.13 6.86
N GLY A 492 5.76 8.47 5.80
CA GLY A 492 5.22 9.26 4.69
C GLY A 492 4.05 8.57 3.99
N PHE A 493 4.18 7.28 3.69
CA PHE A 493 3.14 6.48 3.05
C PHE A 493 1.91 6.27 3.95
N PHE A 494 2.12 6.00 5.25
CA PHE A 494 1.06 5.93 6.24
C PHE A 494 0.28 7.24 6.34
N THR A 495 0.98 8.37 6.39
CA THR A 495 0.37 9.70 6.40
C THR A 495 -0.50 9.93 5.17
N LEU A 496 0.01 9.58 3.99
CA LEU A 496 -0.72 9.70 2.73
C LEU A 496 -2.01 8.85 2.74
N ILE A 497 -1.95 7.61 3.21
CA ILE A 497 -3.14 6.75 3.33
C ILE A 497 -4.16 7.39 4.27
N MET A 498 -3.74 7.92 5.41
CA MET A 498 -4.64 8.55 6.38
C MET A 498 -5.29 9.83 5.85
N VAL A 499 -4.53 10.62 5.09
CA VAL A 499 -5.01 11.85 4.44
C VAL A 499 -6.02 11.55 3.32
N LEU A 500 -5.81 10.46 2.59
CA LEU A 500 -6.69 10.05 1.47
C LEU A 500 -7.89 9.20 1.92
N ARG A 501 -8.06 8.97 3.20
CA ARG A 501 -9.14 8.13 3.72
C ARG A 501 -10.52 8.77 3.49
N PRO A 502 -11.58 7.97 3.12
CA PRO A 502 -12.95 8.47 3.05
C PRO A 502 -13.47 8.93 4.43
N VAL A 503 -14.47 9.79 4.42
CA VAL A 503 -15.12 10.25 5.66
C VAL A 503 -15.69 9.05 6.42
N ILE A 504 -15.31 8.93 7.69
CA ILE A 504 -15.79 7.88 8.58
C ILE A 504 -16.73 8.53 9.57
N LEU A 505 -18.02 8.17 9.48
CA LEU A 505 -18.97 8.50 10.52
C LEU A 505 -18.61 7.69 11.78
N ARG A 506 -18.26 8.40 12.84
CA ARG A 506 -18.30 7.78 14.17
C ARG A 506 -19.78 7.60 14.53
N ARG A 507 -20.13 6.45 15.12
CA ARG A 507 -21.47 6.28 15.73
C ARG A 507 -21.68 7.46 16.69
N ARG A 508 -22.38 8.49 16.23
CA ARG A 508 -22.98 9.47 17.13
C ARG A 508 -24.25 8.81 17.65
N ALA A 509 -24.45 8.83 18.96
CA ALA A 509 -25.79 8.65 19.46
C ALA A 509 -26.69 9.65 18.73
N HIS A 510 -27.80 9.17 18.15
CA HIS A 510 -28.76 10.04 17.52
C HIS A 510 -29.22 11.07 18.54
N SER A 511 -29.43 12.30 18.12
CA SER A 511 -30.11 13.23 19.00
C SER A 511 -31.53 12.69 19.25
N PRO A 512 -32.09 12.81 20.45
CA PRO A 512 -33.47 12.42 20.70
C PRO A 512 -34.46 13.07 19.69
N ALA A 513 -34.14 14.29 19.27
CA ALA A 513 -34.94 15.04 18.26
C ALA A 513 -34.88 14.38 16.86
N ASP A 514 -33.73 13.87 16.44
CA ASP A 514 -33.62 13.15 15.15
C ASP A 514 -34.46 11.87 15.17
N PHE A 515 -34.37 11.12 16.28
CA PHE A 515 -35.12 9.88 16.45
C PHE A 515 -36.65 10.15 16.44
N GLU A 516 -37.11 11.17 17.18
CA GLU A 516 -38.50 11.56 17.22
C GLU A 516 -39.04 12.03 15.84
N ASN A 517 -38.19 12.80 15.11
CA ASN A 517 -38.54 13.20 13.75
C ASN A 517 -38.64 11.99 12.79
N VAL A 518 -37.72 11.04 12.88
CA VAL A 518 -37.77 9.82 12.06
C VAL A 518 -39.00 8.99 12.41
N ASN A 519 -39.32 8.84 13.70
CA ASN A 519 -40.51 8.11 14.13
C ASN A 519 -41.78 8.74 13.55
N ARG A 520 -41.94 10.07 13.65
CA ARG A 520 -43.02 10.82 13.03
C ARG A 520 -43.11 10.59 11.51
N LEU A 521 -41.97 10.63 10.81
CA LEU A 521 -41.93 10.40 9.36
C LEU A 521 -42.32 8.96 8.99
N VAL A 522 -41.89 7.96 9.76
CA VAL A 522 -42.29 6.55 9.59
C VAL A 522 -43.78 6.40 9.75
N GLU A 523 -44.36 6.97 10.81
CA GLU A 523 -45.80 6.91 11.09
C GLU A 523 -46.64 7.64 10.01
N THR A 524 -46.11 8.77 9.48
CA THR A 524 -46.88 9.64 8.57
C THR A 524 -46.79 9.18 7.11
N TYR A 525 -45.62 8.64 6.66
CA TYR A 525 -45.39 8.46 5.22
C TYR A 525 -45.05 7.04 4.80
N SER A 526 -45.04 6.03 5.72
CA SER A 526 -44.62 4.71 5.36
C SER A 526 -45.73 3.66 5.37
N ASP A 527 -46.04 3.14 4.18
CA ASP A 527 -46.78 1.90 3.99
C ASP A 527 -45.86 0.67 3.84
N ASP A 528 -44.54 0.86 3.83
CA ASP A 528 -43.57 -0.22 3.67
C ASP A 528 -43.21 -0.85 5.03
N PRO A 529 -43.38 -2.20 5.20
CA PRO A 529 -43.03 -2.89 6.45
C PRO A 529 -41.55 -2.72 6.88
N MET A 530 -40.65 -2.47 5.90
CA MET A 530 -39.22 -2.30 6.17
C MET A 530 -38.88 -0.94 6.80
N ALA A 531 -39.75 0.05 6.68
CA ALA A 531 -39.46 1.40 7.15
C ALA A 531 -39.30 1.48 8.68
N VAL A 532 -39.97 0.61 9.44
CA VAL A 532 -39.87 0.56 10.90
C VAL A 532 -38.43 0.25 11.37
N PHE A 533 -37.66 -0.52 10.59
CA PHE A 533 -36.29 -0.83 10.91
C PHE A 533 -35.34 0.37 10.72
N ALA A 534 -35.81 1.49 10.17
CA ALA A 534 -35.09 2.78 10.19
C ALA A 534 -34.87 3.29 11.63
N LEU A 535 -35.71 2.88 12.57
CA LEU A 535 -35.63 3.25 13.99
C LEU A 535 -34.61 2.43 14.78
N LEU A 536 -33.92 1.46 14.15
CA LEU A 536 -32.88 0.69 14.83
C LEU A 536 -31.63 1.56 15.11
N PRO A 537 -30.91 1.32 16.21
CA PRO A 537 -29.80 2.17 16.67
C PRO A 537 -28.55 2.10 15.80
N ASP A 538 -28.50 1.21 14.82
CA ASP A 538 -27.38 1.02 13.91
C ASP A 538 -27.46 1.91 12.67
N LYS A 539 -28.49 2.72 12.51
CA LYS A 539 -28.74 3.60 11.37
C LYS A 539 -28.08 4.98 11.53
N HIS A 540 -27.78 5.58 10.41
CA HIS A 540 -27.53 7.02 10.25
C HIS A 540 -28.62 7.63 9.42
N TYR A 541 -28.90 8.90 9.64
CA TYR A 541 -29.96 9.62 8.95
C TYR A 541 -29.41 10.72 8.07
N TYR A 542 -30.00 10.85 6.90
CA TYR A 542 -29.80 11.98 6.00
C TYR A 542 -31.10 12.69 5.77
N PHE A 543 -31.12 13.99 6.00
CA PHE A 543 -32.20 14.91 5.72
C PHE A 543 -31.77 15.89 4.62
N GLU A 544 -32.60 16.11 3.62
CA GLU A 544 -32.39 17.12 2.57
C GLU A 544 -33.09 18.40 2.96
N GLU A 545 -32.42 19.54 2.83
CA GLU A 545 -32.98 20.85 3.16
C GLU A 545 -34.24 21.16 2.30
N GLY A 546 -35.32 21.56 2.93
CA GLY A 546 -36.59 21.82 2.26
C GLY A 546 -37.31 20.57 1.72
N VAL A 547 -36.99 19.37 2.25
CA VAL A 547 -37.67 18.11 1.96
C VAL A 547 -38.09 17.45 3.25
N GLU A 548 -39.35 17.19 3.41
CA GLU A 548 -39.89 16.43 4.53
C GLU A 548 -39.72 14.94 4.26
N GLY A 549 -38.60 14.37 4.80
CA GLY A 549 -38.28 12.98 4.59
C GLY A 549 -36.85 12.64 5.09
N VAL A 550 -36.59 11.36 5.17
CA VAL A 550 -35.34 10.81 5.66
C VAL A 550 -34.85 9.65 4.82
N VAL A 551 -33.51 9.52 4.70
CA VAL A 551 -32.83 8.32 4.21
C VAL A 551 -32.10 7.68 5.39
N ALA A 552 -32.52 6.46 5.76
CA ALA A 552 -31.88 5.68 6.81
C ALA A 552 -30.82 4.74 6.18
N TYR A 553 -29.57 4.83 6.65
CA TYR A 553 -28.48 4.06 6.08
C TYR A 553 -27.46 3.60 7.15
N ALA A 554 -26.72 2.56 6.83
CA ALA A 554 -25.53 2.18 7.58
C ALA A 554 -24.29 2.25 6.68
N LEU A 555 -23.12 2.49 7.27
CA LEU A 555 -21.88 2.66 6.52
C LEU A 555 -20.95 1.46 6.74
N TRP A 556 -20.54 0.83 5.65
CA TRP A 556 -19.48 -0.16 5.63
C TRP A 556 -18.35 0.31 4.72
N TRP A 557 -17.19 0.65 5.29
CA TRP A 557 -16.07 1.31 4.61
C TRP A 557 -16.53 2.60 3.90
N ASN A 558 -16.59 2.56 2.57
CA ASN A 558 -17.04 3.67 1.74
C ASN A 558 -18.36 3.36 1.00
N ILE A 559 -19.11 2.37 1.46
CA ILE A 559 -20.42 2.02 0.91
C ILE A 559 -21.49 2.39 1.94
N ALA A 560 -22.39 3.28 1.55
CA ALA A 560 -23.56 3.64 2.33
C ALA A 560 -24.73 2.75 1.90
N VAL A 561 -25.07 1.77 2.74
CA VAL A 561 -26.18 0.85 2.51
C VAL A 561 -27.44 1.48 3.08
N VAL A 562 -28.36 1.87 2.21
CA VAL A 562 -29.65 2.43 2.55
C VAL A 562 -30.63 1.29 2.78
N LEU A 563 -31.41 1.37 3.84
CA LEU A 563 -32.48 0.42 4.14
C LEU A 563 -33.78 0.86 3.45
N ALA A 564 -34.27 0.02 2.56
CA ALA A 564 -35.51 0.24 1.81
C ALA A 564 -35.53 1.57 1.02
N ASP A 565 -36.72 2.04 0.67
CA ASP A 565 -36.90 3.33 0.03
C ASP A 565 -36.81 4.48 1.03
N PRO A 566 -36.45 5.70 0.60
CA PRO A 566 -36.53 6.89 1.44
C PRO A 566 -37.93 7.11 1.98
N ILE A 567 -38.06 7.43 3.26
CA ILE A 567 -39.31 7.67 3.95
C ILE A 567 -39.65 9.15 3.79
N CYS A 568 -40.62 9.49 2.96
CA CYS A 568 -40.99 10.86 2.65
C CYS A 568 -42.32 10.91 1.93
N ARG A 569 -42.85 12.11 1.77
CA ARG A 569 -43.96 12.37 0.89
C ARG A 569 -43.64 11.89 -0.55
N PRO A 570 -44.57 11.23 -1.25
CA PRO A 570 -44.32 10.59 -2.55
C PRO A 570 -43.66 11.46 -3.62
N ASP A 571 -44.10 12.74 -3.72
CA ASP A 571 -43.57 13.73 -4.68
C ASP A 571 -42.15 14.20 -4.39
N CYS A 572 -41.63 13.97 -3.18
CA CYS A 572 -40.29 14.36 -2.75
C CYS A 572 -39.25 13.26 -2.88
N ARG A 573 -39.65 12.02 -3.15
CA ARG A 573 -38.73 10.83 -3.11
C ARG A 573 -37.57 10.97 -4.07
N GLU A 574 -37.82 11.35 -5.31
CA GLU A 574 -36.75 11.52 -6.31
C GLU A 574 -35.76 12.62 -5.92
N LYS A 575 -36.25 13.74 -5.37
CA LYS A 575 -35.42 14.84 -4.87
C LYS A 575 -34.52 14.37 -3.72
N LEU A 576 -35.06 13.58 -2.80
CA LEU A 576 -34.33 13.04 -1.65
C LEU A 576 -33.27 12.02 -2.07
N VAL A 577 -33.56 11.12 -3.03
CA VAL A 577 -32.61 10.20 -3.62
C VAL A 577 -31.44 10.96 -4.26
N HIS A 578 -31.70 11.98 -5.06
CA HIS A 578 -30.69 12.82 -5.68
C HIS A 578 -29.82 13.56 -4.64
N GLY A 579 -30.45 14.10 -3.60
CA GLY A 579 -29.77 14.76 -2.48
C GLY A 579 -28.81 13.81 -1.78
N PHE A 580 -29.29 12.62 -1.43
CA PHE A 580 -28.44 11.60 -0.79
C PHE A 580 -27.28 11.15 -1.66
N ILE A 581 -27.49 10.99 -2.98
CA ILE A 581 -26.39 10.66 -3.91
C ILE A 581 -25.35 11.78 -3.94
N ARG A 582 -25.76 13.06 -3.93
CA ARG A 582 -24.83 14.20 -3.83
C ARG A 582 -24.05 14.17 -2.52
N HIS A 583 -24.75 13.91 -1.40
CA HIS A 583 -24.13 13.77 -0.08
C HIS A 583 -23.08 12.64 -0.06
N CYS A 584 -23.43 11.44 -0.54
CA CYS A 584 -22.49 10.33 -0.64
C CYS A 584 -21.26 10.69 -1.47
N ARG A 585 -21.44 11.36 -2.61
CA ARG A 585 -20.33 11.83 -3.45
C ARG A 585 -19.42 12.80 -2.70
N SER A 586 -19.96 13.69 -1.90
CA SER A 586 -19.17 14.65 -1.12
C SER A 586 -18.36 13.98 -0.01
N CYS A 587 -18.80 12.81 0.46
CA CYS A 587 -18.14 12.02 1.50
C CYS A 587 -17.24 10.90 0.95
N ASP A 588 -17.11 10.76 -0.38
CA ASP A 588 -16.43 9.64 -1.04
C ASP A 588 -17.08 8.28 -0.72
N TRP A 589 -18.42 8.27 -0.60
CA TRP A 589 -19.20 7.07 -0.42
C TRP A 589 -19.90 6.64 -1.70
N LYS A 590 -20.19 5.34 -1.79
CA LYS A 590 -21.03 4.76 -2.83
C LYS A 590 -22.39 4.43 -2.22
N PRO A 591 -23.49 5.06 -2.68
CA PRO A 591 -24.81 4.72 -2.20
C PRO A 591 -25.27 3.39 -2.79
N VAL A 592 -25.78 2.52 -1.94
CA VAL A 592 -26.40 1.25 -2.31
C VAL A 592 -27.74 1.18 -1.61
N PHE A 593 -28.82 0.98 -2.35
CA PHE A 593 -30.16 0.88 -1.79
C PHE A 593 -30.57 -0.59 -1.74
N TYR A 594 -30.83 -1.08 -0.54
CA TYR A 594 -31.11 -2.47 -0.22
C TYR A 594 -32.59 -2.69 0.12
N CYS A 595 -33.20 -3.70 -0.44
CA CYS A 595 -34.59 -4.13 -0.19
C CYS A 595 -35.64 -3.11 -0.67
N LEU A 596 -35.41 -2.50 -1.83
CA LEU A 596 -36.34 -1.55 -2.45
C LEU A 596 -37.65 -2.20 -2.87
N ASN A 597 -38.72 -1.44 -2.76
CA ASN A 597 -40.03 -1.84 -3.29
C ASN A 597 -40.06 -1.76 -4.84
N HIS A 598 -40.65 -2.75 -5.48
CA HIS A 598 -40.77 -2.81 -6.94
C HIS A 598 -41.50 -1.59 -7.55
N VAL A 599 -42.40 -0.95 -6.81
CA VAL A 599 -43.17 0.22 -7.24
C VAL A 599 -42.28 1.44 -7.55
N HIS A 600 -41.12 1.56 -6.90
CA HIS A 600 -40.24 2.72 -7.03
C HIS A 600 -38.99 2.47 -7.92
N ARG A 601 -38.93 1.33 -8.58
CA ARG A 601 -37.83 0.91 -9.44
C ARG A 601 -37.39 1.97 -10.45
N ASP A 602 -38.32 2.61 -11.12
CA ASP A 602 -38.08 3.61 -12.17
C ASP A 602 -37.30 4.83 -11.71
N ILE A 603 -37.38 5.22 -10.45
CA ILE A 603 -36.62 6.34 -9.88
C ILE A 603 -35.12 6.01 -9.93
N TYR A 604 -34.73 4.79 -9.54
CA TYR A 604 -33.34 4.36 -9.50
C TYR A 604 -32.78 4.09 -10.90
N GLU A 605 -33.59 3.60 -11.83
CA GLU A 605 -33.22 3.44 -13.23
C GLU A 605 -32.92 4.79 -13.91
N ARG A 606 -33.78 5.80 -13.69
CA ARG A 606 -33.54 7.17 -14.20
C ARG A 606 -32.28 7.81 -13.67
N VAL A 607 -31.89 7.50 -12.44
CA VAL A 607 -30.63 7.97 -11.83
C VAL A 607 -29.42 7.23 -12.36
N GLY A 608 -29.62 6.13 -13.11
CA GLY A 608 -28.55 5.32 -13.72
C GLY A 608 -27.96 4.25 -12.79
N PHE A 609 -28.74 3.75 -11.86
CA PHE A 609 -28.38 2.59 -11.05
C PHE A 609 -28.69 1.29 -11.79
N GLN A 610 -27.92 0.25 -11.47
CA GLN A 610 -28.25 -1.12 -11.82
C GLN A 610 -29.17 -1.70 -10.76
N LEU A 611 -30.22 -2.41 -11.18
CA LEU A 611 -31.16 -3.09 -10.30
C LEU A 611 -31.02 -4.59 -10.42
N ILE A 612 -31.08 -5.26 -9.27
CA ILE A 612 -31.09 -6.72 -9.19
C ILE A 612 -32.18 -7.12 -8.21
N ARG A 613 -33.00 -8.10 -8.58
CA ARG A 613 -33.94 -8.74 -7.67
C ARG A 613 -33.20 -9.58 -6.66
N ILE A 614 -33.35 -9.32 -5.37
CA ILE A 614 -32.60 -9.98 -4.29
C ILE A 614 -33.45 -10.80 -3.34
N ALA A 615 -34.75 -10.49 -3.24
CA ALA A 615 -35.66 -11.16 -2.33
C ALA A 615 -37.10 -11.06 -2.81
N GLU A 616 -37.96 -11.82 -2.18
CA GLU A 616 -39.42 -11.65 -2.22
C GLU A 616 -39.95 -11.47 -0.81
N GLU A 617 -40.87 -10.56 -0.64
CA GLU A 617 -41.56 -10.30 0.61
C GLU A 617 -42.91 -11.02 0.64
N ALA A 618 -43.20 -11.69 1.74
CA ALA A 618 -44.40 -12.49 1.91
C ALA A 618 -45.48 -11.68 2.62
N ARG A 619 -46.50 -11.27 1.90
CA ARG A 619 -47.64 -10.52 2.42
C ARG A 619 -48.91 -11.37 2.43
N LEU A 620 -49.67 -11.30 3.51
CA LEU A 620 -50.90 -12.03 3.72
C LEU A 620 -52.04 -11.09 4.05
N ARG A 621 -52.98 -10.93 3.14
CA ARG A 621 -54.22 -10.20 3.43
C ARG A 621 -55.12 -11.05 4.33
N LEU A 622 -55.48 -10.54 5.49
CA LEU A 622 -56.20 -11.34 6.49
C LEU A 622 -57.66 -11.61 6.08
N ALA A 623 -58.27 -10.73 5.28
CA ALA A 623 -59.63 -10.93 4.75
C ALA A 623 -59.69 -12.16 3.81
N ASP A 624 -58.62 -12.42 3.05
CA ASP A 624 -58.55 -13.51 2.07
C ASP A 624 -58.07 -14.84 2.68
N PHE A 625 -57.48 -14.80 3.88
CA PHE A 625 -56.93 -15.99 4.50
C PHE A 625 -58.00 -16.85 5.15
N LYS A 626 -58.28 -18.04 4.59
CA LYS A 626 -59.17 -19.05 5.15
C LYS A 626 -58.40 -20.36 5.35
N LEU A 627 -58.50 -20.90 6.54
CA LEU A 627 -57.76 -22.14 6.92
C LEU A 627 -58.47 -23.41 6.39
N ASP A 628 -59.00 -23.34 5.16
CA ASP A 628 -59.82 -24.41 4.55
C ASP A 628 -59.06 -25.07 3.40
N GLY A 629 -59.54 -26.25 3.01
CA GLY A 629 -59.00 -27.04 1.89
C GLY A 629 -57.72 -27.83 2.22
N ALA A 630 -57.30 -28.66 1.27
CA ALA A 630 -56.16 -29.59 1.43
C ALA A 630 -54.84 -28.89 1.67
N ARG A 631 -54.63 -27.72 1.08
CA ARG A 631 -53.37 -26.92 1.18
C ARG A 631 -53.00 -26.51 2.61
N PHE A 632 -54.02 -26.33 3.48
CA PHE A 632 -53.83 -25.91 4.88
C PHE A 632 -53.95 -27.06 5.88
N GLN A 633 -53.98 -28.36 5.41
CA GLN A 633 -54.13 -29.52 6.28
C GLN A 633 -53.03 -29.58 7.36
N ASN A 634 -51.78 -29.35 7.00
CA ASN A 634 -50.66 -29.36 7.94
C ASN A 634 -50.84 -28.28 9.04
N LEU A 635 -51.25 -27.08 8.69
CA LEU A 635 -51.49 -25.99 9.65
C LEU A 635 -52.68 -26.34 10.59
N ARG A 636 -53.78 -26.89 10.06
CA ARG A 636 -54.89 -27.36 10.91
C ARG A 636 -54.46 -28.45 11.87
N THR A 637 -53.66 -29.41 11.37
CA THR A 637 -53.13 -30.50 12.19
C THR A 637 -52.23 -29.96 13.29
N ALA A 638 -51.32 -29.02 12.98
CA ALA A 638 -50.44 -28.34 13.94
C ALA A 638 -51.26 -27.64 15.04
N ARG A 639 -52.30 -26.82 14.65
CA ARG A 639 -53.19 -26.13 15.58
C ARG A 639 -53.96 -27.13 16.49
N ASN A 640 -54.55 -28.14 15.92
CA ASN A 640 -55.31 -29.15 16.69
C ASN A 640 -54.43 -29.92 17.67
N LYS A 641 -53.22 -30.29 17.25
CA LYS A 641 -52.25 -30.99 18.10
C LYS A 641 -51.81 -30.09 19.26
N ALA A 642 -51.52 -28.78 18.97
CA ALA A 642 -51.13 -27.85 20.00
C ALA A 642 -52.23 -27.68 21.06
N ARG A 643 -53.47 -27.50 20.63
CA ARG A 643 -54.65 -27.41 21.52
C ARG A 643 -54.87 -28.73 22.33
N LYS A 644 -54.72 -29.90 21.69
CA LYS A 644 -54.81 -31.19 22.37
C LYS A 644 -53.75 -31.36 23.45
N ASN A 645 -52.52 -30.80 23.20
CA ASN A 645 -51.43 -30.81 24.17
C ASN A 645 -51.56 -29.71 25.24
N GLY A 646 -52.68 -29.01 25.28
CA GLY A 646 -52.95 -27.97 26.27
C GLY A 646 -52.12 -26.70 26.13
N LEU A 647 -51.52 -26.43 24.95
CA LEU A 647 -50.76 -25.22 24.73
C LEU A 647 -51.72 -23.98 24.72
N VAL A 648 -51.27 -22.91 25.40
CA VAL A 648 -52.05 -21.69 25.57
C VAL A 648 -51.35 -20.55 24.83
N PHE A 649 -52.06 -19.88 23.95
CA PHE A 649 -51.63 -18.64 23.30
C PHE A 649 -51.99 -17.44 24.15
N GLY A 650 -51.13 -16.41 24.16
CA GLY A 650 -51.38 -15.15 24.81
C GLY A 650 -50.50 -14.04 24.31
N TRP A 651 -50.83 -12.83 24.68
CA TRP A 651 -49.95 -11.66 24.46
C TRP A 651 -49.25 -11.26 25.73
N TYR A 652 -48.00 -10.83 25.62
CA TYR A 652 -47.23 -10.26 26.72
C TYR A 652 -46.66 -8.91 26.31
N GLY A 653 -46.79 -7.89 27.17
CA GLY A 653 -46.29 -6.55 26.93
C GLY A 653 -47.31 -5.66 26.20
N GLY A 654 -46.92 -4.44 25.93
CA GLY A 654 -47.78 -3.38 25.44
C GLY A 654 -48.16 -2.39 26.56
N GLU A 655 -48.83 -1.32 26.17
CA GLU A 655 -49.22 -0.21 27.05
C GLU A 655 -50.08 -0.71 28.21
N GLY A 656 -49.72 -0.39 29.44
CA GLY A 656 -50.46 -0.77 30.67
C GLY A 656 -50.23 -2.18 31.20
N VAL A 657 -49.42 -3.02 30.57
CA VAL A 657 -49.10 -4.40 31.04
C VAL A 657 -48.04 -4.38 32.12
N ALA A 658 -48.35 -4.96 33.29
CA ALA A 658 -47.38 -5.08 34.38
C ALA A 658 -46.20 -6.01 34.00
N PRO A 659 -44.96 -5.75 34.47
CA PRO A 659 -43.80 -6.57 34.23
C PRO A 659 -43.99 -8.00 34.82
N ASP A 660 -43.71 -9.02 34.01
CA ASP A 660 -43.61 -10.43 34.46
C ASP A 660 -42.13 -10.86 34.37
N GLU A 661 -41.44 -10.69 35.49
CA GLU A 661 -40.01 -11.03 35.56
C GLU A 661 -39.70 -12.50 35.26
N GLN A 662 -40.65 -13.38 35.59
CA GLN A 662 -40.46 -14.83 35.33
C GLN A 662 -40.55 -15.10 33.81
N LEU A 663 -41.51 -14.49 33.15
CA LEU A 663 -41.67 -14.65 31.71
C LEU A 663 -40.51 -13.96 30.97
N GLU A 664 -40.07 -12.79 31.39
CA GLU A 664 -38.92 -12.09 30.81
C GLU A 664 -37.63 -12.93 30.89
N ARG A 665 -37.40 -13.62 32.02
CA ARG A 665 -36.29 -14.56 32.13
C ARG A 665 -36.44 -15.73 31.14
N GLN A 666 -37.62 -16.33 31.02
CA GLN A 666 -37.89 -17.41 30.05
C GLN A 666 -37.71 -16.93 28.60
N LEU A 667 -38.14 -15.70 28.24
CA LEU A 667 -37.92 -15.09 26.93
C LEU A 667 -36.43 -14.93 26.62
N LEU A 668 -35.64 -14.47 27.62
CA LEU A 668 -34.20 -14.29 27.49
C LEU A 668 -33.47 -15.65 27.34
N GLU A 669 -33.83 -16.62 28.13
CA GLU A 669 -33.26 -18.01 28.08
C GLU A 669 -33.55 -18.65 26.72
N LEU A 670 -34.80 -18.61 26.28
CA LEU A 670 -35.21 -19.15 24.99
C LEU A 670 -34.49 -18.46 23.83
N SER A 671 -34.32 -17.14 23.94
CA SER A 671 -33.57 -16.36 22.95
C SER A 671 -32.09 -16.77 22.91
N LYS A 672 -31.43 -16.95 24.05
CA LYS A 672 -30.05 -17.43 24.16
C LYS A 672 -29.89 -18.85 23.61
N GLU A 673 -30.79 -19.78 23.97
CA GLU A 673 -30.79 -21.16 23.46
C GLU A 673 -30.92 -21.16 21.93
N TRP A 674 -31.83 -20.35 21.39
CA TRP A 674 -32.06 -20.28 19.95
C TRP A 674 -30.84 -19.73 19.23
N LEU A 675 -30.17 -18.67 19.76
CA LEU A 675 -28.98 -18.07 19.21
C LEU A 675 -27.78 -19.02 19.27
N ALA A 676 -27.63 -19.81 20.34
CA ALA A 676 -26.53 -20.78 20.46
C ALA A 676 -26.55 -21.85 19.35
N ARG A 677 -27.72 -22.09 18.74
CA ARG A 677 -27.89 -23.03 17.60
C ARG A 677 -27.56 -22.39 16.24
N LYS A 678 -27.36 -21.04 16.20
CA LYS A 678 -27.10 -20.29 14.96
C LYS A 678 -25.62 -19.96 14.82
N ARG A 679 -25.06 -20.24 13.66
CA ARG A 679 -23.70 -19.80 13.31
C ARG A 679 -23.76 -18.31 12.93
N GLY A 680 -23.11 -17.41 13.67
CA GLY A 680 -23.02 -16.01 13.33
C GLY A 680 -23.66 -15.03 14.31
N GLY A 681 -24.40 -15.52 15.30
CA GLY A 681 -25.00 -14.64 16.33
C GLY A 681 -26.25 -13.91 15.84
N GLU A 682 -26.57 -12.80 16.48
CA GLU A 682 -27.73 -11.96 16.16
C GLU A 682 -27.43 -11.04 14.97
N MET A 683 -28.37 -10.96 14.05
CA MET A 683 -28.31 -10.04 12.90
C MET A 683 -28.91 -8.69 13.29
N GLY A 684 -28.42 -7.65 12.64
CA GLY A 684 -28.96 -6.31 12.72
C GLY A 684 -29.41 -5.80 11.35
N PHE A 685 -29.53 -4.52 11.19
CA PHE A 685 -29.87 -3.75 10.00
C PHE A 685 -31.34 -3.84 9.58
N ASP A 686 -31.85 -4.97 9.19
CA ASP A 686 -33.26 -5.22 8.82
C ASP A 686 -33.97 -6.21 9.76
N LEU A 687 -33.36 -6.49 10.90
CA LEU A 687 -33.89 -7.31 11.98
C LEU A 687 -33.59 -6.67 13.33
N SER A 688 -34.54 -6.77 14.27
CA SER A 688 -34.32 -6.29 15.64
C SER A 688 -33.43 -7.27 16.42
N SER A 689 -32.61 -6.72 17.32
CA SER A 689 -31.95 -7.52 18.36
C SER A 689 -32.94 -7.79 19.50
N PHE A 690 -32.91 -9.00 20.08
CA PHE A 690 -33.77 -9.32 21.20
C PHE A 690 -33.42 -8.48 22.43
N ASN A 691 -34.39 -7.75 22.93
CA ASN A 691 -34.29 -6.97 24.16
C ASN A 691 -35.59 -7.15 24.98
N PRO A 692 -35.53 -7.70 26.22
CA PRO A 692 -36.71 -7.90 27.07
C PRO A 692 -37.53 -6.62 27.29
N GLN A 693 -36.85 -5.48 27.49
CA GLN A 693 -37.51 -4.18 27.66
C GLN A 693 -38.30 -3.78 26.40
N ALA A 694 -37.72 -3.93 25.21
CA ALA A 694 -38.40 -3.64 23.95
C ALA A 694 -39.62 -4.57 23.72
N VAL A 695 -39.53 -5.84 24.16
CA VAL A 695 -40.67 -6.77 24.13
C VAL A 695 -41.78 -6.33 25.08
N ARG A 696 -41.41 -5.89 26.29
CA ARG A 696 -42.39 -5.33 27.26
C ARG A 696 -43.12 -4.11 26.70
N GLU A 697 -42.39 -3.21 26.04
CA GLU A 697 -42.97 -1.96 25.49
C GLU A 697 -43.83 -2.20 24.25
N LYS A 698 -43.39 -3.07 23.34
CA LYS A 698 -44.04 -3.26 22.02
C LYS A 698 -44.98 -4.46 21.96
N GLY A 699 -44.83 -5.40 22.87
CA GLY A 699 -45.61 -6.62 22.93
C GLY A 699 -45.03 -7.80 22.12
N ALA A 700 -45.30 -9.03 22.55
CA ALA A 700 -44.98 -10.27 21.87
C ALA A 700 -46.10 -11.29 21.99
N ALA A 701 -46.34 -12.06 20.94
CA ALA A 701 -47.11 -13.26 20.99
C ALA A 701 -46.33 -14.37 21.68
N VAL A 702 -46.93 -15.08 22.65
CA VAL A 702 -46.29 -16.15 23.41
C VAL A 702 -47.13 -17.43 23.42
N VAL A 703 -46.52 -18.58 23.43
CA VAL A 703 -47.19 -19.88 23.64
C VAL A 703 -46.54 -20.55 24.84
N ARG A 704 -47.38 -20.95 25.80
CA ARG A 704 -47.00 -21.64 27.03
C ARG A 704 -47.59 -23.06 27.08
N SER A 705 -46.82 -23.96 27.67
CA SER A 705 -47.33 -25.31 28.04
C SER A 705 -48.29 -25.25 29.24
N PRO A 706 -48.99 -26.34 29.55
CA PRO A 706 -49.81 -26.43 30.77
C PRO A 706 -49.04 -26.26 32.05
N SER A 707 -47.74 -26.49 32.03
CA SER A 707 -46.83 -26.24 33.18
C SER A 707 -46.40 -24.76 33.35
N GLY A 708 -46.85 -23.86 32.45
CA GLY A 708 -46.40 -22.49 32.43
C GLY A 708 -45.08 -22.18 31.77
N ARG A 709 -44.39 -23.21 31.19
CA ARG A 709 -43.14 -23.03 30.45
C ARG A 709 -43.43 -22.33 29.13
N LEU A 710 -42.56 -21.35 28.79
CA LEU A 710 -42.60 -20.72 27.47
C LEU A 710 -42.07 -21.68 26.38
N GLU A 711 -42.86 -21.95 25.37
CA GLU A 711 -42.49 -22.85 24.26
C GLU A 711 -42.05 -22.11 23.02
N ALA A 712 -42.67 -20.94 22.73
CA ALA A 712 -42.31 -20.08 21.59
C ALA A 712 -42.78 -18.65 21.83
N PHE A 713 -42.13 -17.71 21.15
CA PHE A 713 -42.60 -16.36 21.04
C PHE A 713 -42.32 -15.73 19.66
N ALA A 714 -43.10 -14.70 19.29
CA ALA A 714 -42.88 -13.88 18.12
C ALA A 714 -43.17 -12.41 18.41
N THR A 715 -42.36 -11.52 17.85
CA THR A 715 -42.53 -10.06 17.93
C THR A 715 -43.02 -9.50 16.61
N TRP A 716 -43.75 -8.39 16.69
CA TRP A 716 -44.38 -7.80 15.54
C TRP A 716 -44.23 -6.28 15.55
N HIS A 717 -44.02 -5.65 14.38
CA HIS A 717 -44.02 -4.24 14.20
C HIS A 717 -45.30 -3.78 13.48
N SER A 718 -45.85 -2.62 13.89
CA SER A 718 -46.94 -1.97 13.18
C SER A 718 -46.42 -1.22 11.96
N TYR A 719 -47.15 -1.24 10.84
CA TYR A 719 -46.90 -0.42 9.65
C TYR A 719 -48.18 -0.04 8.97
N ALA A 720 -48.13 0.75 7.90
CA ALA A 720 -49.31 1.22 7.16
C ALA A 720 -50.37 1.86 8.06
N HIS A 721 -49.96 2.81 8.91
CA HIS A 721 -50.82 3.52 9.87
C HIS A 721 -51.59 2.57 10.82
N GLY A 722 -50.95 1.48 11.24
CA GLY A 722 -51.53 0.51 12.16
C GLY A 722 -52.37 -0.59 11.50
N ARG A 723 -52.63 -0.52 10.19
CA ARG A 723 -53.40 -1.53 9.45
C ARG A 723 -52.66 -2.82 9.17
N GLY A 724 -51.30 -2.79 9.21
CA GLY A 724 -50.42 -3.92 8.97
C GLY A 724 -49.60 -4.35 10.20
N ARG A 725 -49.23 -5.61 10.26
CA ARG A 725 -48.26 -6.17 11.23
C ARG A 725 -47.14 -6.88 10.50
N CYS A 726 -45.89 -6.48 10.76
CA CYS A 726 -44.71 -7.15 10.22
C CYS A 726 -44.07 -8.03 11.28
N LEU A 727 -43.87 -9.28 10.94
CA LEU A 727 -43.19 -10.26 11.78
C LEU A 727 -41.69 -9.91 11.85
N ASP A 728 -41.12 -9.81 13.06
CA ASP A 728 -39.73 -9.46 13.31
C ASP A 728 -38.97 -10.66 13.86
N LEU A 729 -39.12 -11.01 15.13
CA LEU A 729 -38.45 -12.14 15.75
C LEU A 729 -39.37 -13.33 15.90
N MET A 730 -38.88 -14.52 15.58
CA MET A 730 -39.50 -15.82 15.86
C MET A 730 -38.51 -16.70 16.60
N ARG A 731 -38.89 -17.17 17.78
CA ARG A 731 -38.05 -18.09 18.58
C ARG A 731 -38.86 -19.19 19.24
N SER A 732 -38.35 -20.42 19.15
CA SER A 732 -38.94 -21.62 19.78
C SER A 732 -37.85 -22.55 20.24
N HIS A 733 -38.17 -23.45 21.22
CA HIS A 733 -37.31 -24.57 21.57
C HIS A 733 -37.10 -25.51 20.39
N ALA A 734 -35.98 -26.21 20.34
CA ALA A 734 -35.67 -27.17 19.26
C ALA A 734 -36.67 -28.30 19.17
N GLU A 735 -37.16 -28.72 20.31
CA GLU A 735 -38.08 -29.87 20.48
C GLU A 735 -39.54 -29.48 20.19
N ALA A 736 -39.86 -28.20 20.23
CA ALA A 736 -41.25 -27.69 20.08
C ALA A 736 -41.66 -27.67 18.60
N ARG A 737 -41.92 -28.88 18.04
CA ARG A 737 -42.39 -28.99 16.65
C ARG A 737 -43.81 -28.42 16.54
N ASP A 738 -44.11 -27.75 15.44
CA ASP A 738 -45.42 -27.19 15.09
C ASP A 738 -45.96 -26.07 16.01
N VAL A 739 -45.23 -25.73 17.10
CA VAL A 739 -45.66 -24.69 18.05
C VAL A 739 -45.65 -23.31 17.40
N MET A 740 -44.66 -23.03 16.54
CA MET A 740 -44.61 -21.74 15.81
C MET A 740 -45.78 -21.60 14.83
N ASP A 741 -46.20 -22.68 14.16
CA ASP A 741 -47.37 -22.66 13.29
C ASP A 741 -48.67 -22.37 14.09
N PHE A 742 -48.80 -22.94 15.29
CA PHE A 742 -49.90 -22.61 16.21
C PHE A 742 -49.88 -21.15 16.64
N LEU A 743 -48.70 -20.65 17.09
CA LEU A 743 -48.54 -19.26 17.48
C LEU A 743 -48.97 -18.28 16.36
N ILE A 744 -48.45 -18.51 15.15
CA ILE A 744 -48.79 -17.62 14.00
C ILE A 744 -50.27 -17.67 13.67
N LEU A 745 -50.90 -18.86 13.72
CA LEU A 745 -52.34 -18.99 13.44
C LEU A 745 -53.22 -18.26 14.46
N GLU A 746 -52.90 -18.41 15.76
CA GLU A 746 -53.62 -17.71 16.80
C GLU A 746 -53.35 -16.19 16.76
N ALA A 747 -52.12 -15.77 16.40
CA ALA A 747 -51.81 -14.32 16.16
C ALA A 747 -52.61 -13.79 14.96
N ILE A 748 -52.73 -14.52 13.85
CA ILE A 748 -53.57 -14.16 12.70
C ILE A 748 -54.99 -13.96 13.14
N GLN A 749 -55.57 -14.84 13.96
CA GLN A 749 -56.91 -14.70 14.45
C GLN A 749 -57.07 -13.48 15.34
N SER A 750 -56.14 -13.29 16.27
CA SER A 750 -56.13 -12.11 17.15
C SER A 750 -56.04 -10.77 16.38
N PHE A 751 -55.18 -10.69 15.36
CA PHE A 751 -55.01 -9.51 14.51
C PHE A 751 -56.28 -9.22 13.68
N ARG A 752 -56.92 -10.29 13.19
CA ARG A 752 -58.23 -10.13 12.49
C ARG A 752 -59.27 -9.52 13.41
N ASP A 753 -59.31 -10.02 14.67
CA ASP A 753 -60.29 -9.52 15.67
C ASP A 753 -59.99 -8.06 16.07
N GLN A 754 -58.75 -7.62 15.92
CA GLN A 754 -58.31 -6.24 16.10
C GLN A 754 -58.54 -5.33 14.86
N GLY A 755 -59.06 -5.87 13.76
CA GLY A 755 -59.29 -5.12 12.51
C GLY A 755 -58.03 -4.86 11.67
N ILE A 756 -56.95 -5.62 11.89
CA ILE A 756 -55.74 -5.56 11.06
C ILE A 756 -56.03 -6.17 9.70
N GLU A 757 -55.61 -5.47 8.64
CA GLU A 757 -55.87 -5.85 7.26
C GLU A 757 -54.84 -6.83 6.69
N GLU A 758 -53.55 -6.70 7.06
CA GLU A 758 -52.47 -7.41 6.44
C GLU A 758 -51.40 -7.82 7.45
N ILE A 759 -50.76 -9.00 7.19
CA ILE A 759 -49.55 -9.44 7.85
C ILE A 759 -48.43 -9.55 6.82
N CYS A 760 -47.27 -8.98 7.16
CA CYS A 760 -46.00 -9.21 6.45
C CYS A 760 -45.14 -10.21 7.23
N PHE A 761 -44.74 -11.31 6.59
CA PHE A 761 -43.80 -12.27 7.17
C PHE A 761 -42.35 -11.90 6.91
N GLY A 762 -42.10 -10.71 6.35
CA GLY A 762 -40.78 -10.24 5.95
C GLY A 762 -40.24 -10.88 4.67
N SER A 763 -39.05 -10.53 4.29
CA SER A 763 -38.41 -10.96 3.05
C SER A 763 -37.87 -12.38 3.11
N ALA A 764 -37.92 -13.10 2.00
CA ALA A 764 -37.25 -14.36 1.76
C ALA A 764 -36.18 -14.17 0.67
N PRO A 765 -34.89 -14.08 1.02
CA PRO A 765 -33.83 -13.91 0.02
C PRO A 765 -33.81 -15.05 -0.99
N LEU A 766 -33.60 -14.71 -2.28
CA LEU A 766 -33.48 -15.65 -3.41
C LEU A 766 -34.65 -16.62 -3.65
N ALA A 767 -35.81 -16.36 -3.09
CA ALA A 767 -37.00 -17.10 -3.46
C ALA A 767 -37.34 -16.77 -4.93
N ASN A 768 -37.53 -17.78 -5.78
CA ASN A 768 -37.93 -17.65 -7.18
C ASN A 768 -37.03 -16.84 -8.14
N THR A 769 -35.72 -16.81 -7.95
CA THR A 769 -34.80 -16.14 -8.89
C THR A 769 -34.53 -16.96 -10.18
N SER A 770 -35.31 -17.99 -10.47
CA SER A 770 -35.11 -18.88 -11.65
C SER A 770 -35.93 -18.43 -12.86
N ASP A 771 -36.00 -17.14 -13.16
CA ASP A 771 -36.48 -16.68 -14.46
C ASP A 771 -35.37 -16.84 -15.51
N PRO A 772 -35.54 -17.72 -16.51
CA PRO A 772 -34.50 -18.03 -17.51
C PRO A 772 -34.13 -16.86 -18.43
N SER A 773 -34.94 -15.81 -18.47
CA SER A 773 -34.80 -14.69 -19.38
C SER A 773 -33.78 -13.62 -18.95
N GLU A 774 -33.27 -13.65 -17.72
CA GLU A 774 -32.33 -12.65 -17.17
C GLU A 774 -30.90 -13.23 -16.90
N HIS A 775 -30.45 -14.23 -17.62
CA HIS A 775 -29.13 -14.87 -17.42
C HIS A 775 -27.99 -14.02 -17.97
N SER A 776 -27.46 -13.13 -17.14
CA SER A 776 -26.17 -12.46 -17.35
C SER A 776 -25.07 -13.07 -16.49
N MET A 777 -23.78 -12.90 -16.90
CA MET A 777 -22.61 -13.30 -16.07
C MET A 777 -22.63 -12.66 -14.65
N TYR A 778 -23.41 -11.60 -14.46
CA TYR A 778 -23.64 -10.93 -13.18
C TYR A 778 -24.40 -11.81 -12.17
N ASP A 779 -25.35 -12.62 -12.63
CA ASP A 779 -26.15 -13.50 -11.76
C ASP A 779 -25.32 -14.55 -11.04
N ARG A 780 -24.24 -15.05 -11.63
CA ARG A 780 -23.37 -16.04 -11.00
C ARG A 780 -22.64 -15.50 -9.78
N SER A 781 -22.20 -14.24 -9.83
CA SER A 781 -21.49 -13.61 -8.68
C SER A 781 -22.44 -13.27 -7.54
N VAL A 782 -23.67 -12.83 -7.86
CA VAL A 782 -24.75 -12.63 -6.88
C VAL A 782 -25.13 -13.94 -6.23
N ARG A 783 -25.39 -14.95 -7.03
CA ARG A 783 -25.73 -16.30 -6.56
C ARG A 783 -24.65 -16.85 -5.65
N PHE A 784 -23.36 -16.71 -6.01
CA PHE A 784 -22.24 -17.18 -5.19
C PHE A 784 -22.21 -16.49 -3.81
N VAL A 785 -22.40 -15.18 -3.74
CA VAL A 785 -22.41 -14.45 -2.46
C VAL A 785 -23.60 -14.89 -1.60
N PHE A 786 -24.78 -15.00 -2.18
CA PHE A 786 -26.00 -15.35 -1.46
C PHE A 786 -26.09 -16.84 -1.14
N GLU A 787 -25.60 -17.74 -1.98
CA GLU A 787 -25.52 -19.19 -1.67
C GLU A 787 -24.55 -19.45 -0.49
N ASN A 788 -23.49 -18.68 -0.37
CA ASN A 788 -22.63 -18.76 0.81
C ASN A 788 -23.29 -18.18 2.07
N LEU A 789 -24.12 -17.13 1.94
CA LEU A 789 -24.93 -16.63 3.05
C LEU A 789 -26.03 -17.62 3.48
N GLU A 790 -26.62 -18.39 2.54
CA GLU A 790 -27.59 -19.45 2.85
C GLU A 790 -27.02 -20.50 3.81
N ARG A 791 -25.75 -20.85 3.65
CA ARG A 791 -25.05 -21.81 4.53
C ARG A 791 -25.04 -21.40 6.00
N PHE A 792 -25.16 -20.10 6.27
CA PHE A 792 -25.17 -19.54 7.62
C PHE A 792 -26.59 -19.31 8.18
N TYR A 793 -27.58 -19.04 7.34
CA TYR A 793 -28.89 -18.54 7.78
C TYR A 793 -30.08 -19.44 7.41
N GLY A 794 -29.96 -20.41 6.48
CA GLY A 794 -31.02 -21.36 6.14
C GLY A 794 -32.25 -20.73 5.49
N TYR A 795 -32.06 -19.78 4.58
CA TYR A 795 -33.13 -19.00 3.91
C TYR A 795 -34.17 -19.87 3.19
N LYS A 796 -33.77 -21.04 2.64
CA LYS A 796 -34.72 -21.96 2.00
C LYS A 796 -35.76 -22.48 2.97
N ARG A 797 -35.35 -22.80 4.21
CA ARG A 797 -36.28 -23.25 5.26
C ARG A 797 -37.26 -22.16 5.64
N LEU A 798 -36.79 -20.87 5.67
CA LEU A 798 -37.65 -19.75 5.96
C LEU A 798 -38.66 -19.49 4.84
N PHE A 799 -38.27 -19.65 3.58
CA PHE A 799 -39.20 -19.57 2.45
C PHE A 799 -40.30 -20.62 2.55
N PHE A 800 -39.95 -21.92 2.73
CA PHE A 800 -40.94 -22.98 2.86
C PHE A 800 -41.84 -22.81 4.10
N PHE A 801 -41.31 -22.26 5.19
CA PHE A 801 -42.12 -21.93 6.36
C PHE A 801 -43.21 -20.89 6.00
N LYS A 802 -42.85 -19.79 5.35
CA LYS A 802 -43.78 -18.72 4.93
C LYS A 802 -44.77 -19.22 3.88
N GLN A 803 -44.31 -20.02 2.93
CA GLN A 803 -45.15 -20.59 1.86
C GLN A 803 -46.34 -21.45 2.38
N LYS A 804 -46.25 -22.01 3.58
CA LYS A 804 -47.38 -22.74 4.22
C LYS A 804 -48.63 -21.87 4.34
N TYR A 805 -48.47 -20.54 4.50
CA TYR A 805 -49.55 -19.60 4.68
C TYR A 805 -50.09 -19.06 3.36
N GLN A 806 -49.51 -19.47 2.22
CA GLN A 806 -49.88 -19.04 0.87
C GLN A 806 -49.90 -17.51 0.74
N PRO A 807 -48.83 -16.78 1.10
CA PRO A 807 -48.81 -15.30 0.98
C PRO A 807 -48.71 -14.89 -0.47
N CYS A 808 -49.09 -13.62 -0.74
CA CYS A 808 -48.69 -12.93 -1.96
C CYS A 808 -47.21 -12.54 -1.87
N TRP A 809 -46.42 -12.84 -2.91
CA TRP A 809 -45.02 -12.55 -2.96
C TRP A 809 -44.74 -11.28 -3.76
N GLU A 810 -44.06 -10.30 -3.16
CA GLU A 810 -43.68 -9.04 -3.78
C GLU A 810 -42.15 -8.97 -3.95
N ALA A 811 -41.69 -8.61 -5.17
CA ALA A 811 -40.27 -8.53 -5.46
C ALA A 811 -39.57 -7.37 -4.75
N ARG A 812 -38.40 -7.63 -4.17
CA ARG A 812 -37.52 -6.64 -3.55
C ARG A 812 -36.19 -6.53 -4.31
N TYR A 813 -35.73 -5.31 -4.53
CA TYR A 813 -34.59 -4.99 -5.37
C TYR A 813 -33.43 -4.40 -4.61
N LEU A 814 -32.25 -4.59 -5.16
CA LEU A 814 -31.01 -3.94 -4.80
C LEU A 814 -30.64 -2.97 -5.92
N ALA A 815 -30.44 -1.68 -5.60
CA ALA A 815 -29.92 -0.71 -6.56
C ALA A 815 -28.53 -0.23 -6.18
N TYR A 816 -27.60 -0.25 -7.14
CA TYR A 816 -26.22 0.15 -6.95
C TYR A 816 -25.65 0.89 -8.16
N PRO A 817 -24.64 1.79 -7.99
CA PRO A 817 -24.07 2.57 -9.10
C PRO A 817 -23.34 1.70 -10.12
N CYS A 818 -23.50 1.99 -11.40
CA CYS A 818 -22.72 1.36 -12.48
C CYS A 818 -21.22 1.42 -12.22
N GLY A 819 -20.51 0.32 -12.52
CA GLY A 819 -19.07 0.20 -12.30
C GLY A 819 -18.66 -0.08 -10.84
N THR A 820 -19.61 -0.34 -9.93
CA THR A 820 -19.32 -0.84 -8.60
C THR A 820 -19.27 -2.37 -8.63
N SER A 821 -18.22 -2.95 -8.06
CA SER A 821 -18.11 -4.41 -7.94
C SER A 821 -19.23 -4.96 -7.07
N LEU A 822 -20.01 -5.88 -7.61
CA LEU A 822 -21.12 -6.52 -6.92
C LEU A 822 -20.64 -7.35 -5.71
N LEU A 823 -19.45 -7.93 -5.79
CA LEU A 823 -18.81 -8.60 -4.66
C LEU A 823 -18.62 -7.65 -3.47
N LEU A 824 -18.12 -6.43 -3.73
CA LEU A 824 -17.94 -5.41 -2.69
C LEU A 824 -19.28 -4.96 -2.10
N VAL A 825 -20.32 -4.86 -2.93
CA VAL A 825 -21.69 -4.56 -2.47
C VAL A 825 -22.21 -5.67 -1.56
N GLY A 826 -22.03 -6.94 -1.94
CA GLY A 826 -22.40 -8.09 -1.12
C GLY A 826 -21.67 -8.14 0.22
N VAL A 827 -20.36 -7.87 0.21
CA VAL A 827 -19.54 -7.76 1.44
C VAL A 827 -20.02 -6.62 2.33
N ALA A 828 -20.40 -5.48 1.75
CA ALA A 828 -20.92 -4.35 2.51
C ALA A 828 -22.28 -4.66 3.15
N ILE A 829 -23.20 -5.29 2.40
CA ILE A 829 -24.50 -5.75 2.92
C ILE A 829 -24.28 -6.73 4.07
N ALA A 830 -23.47 -7.77 3.88
CA ALA A 830 -23.11 -8.70 4.95
C ALA A 830 -22.50 -8.00 6.17
N GLY A 831 -21.63 -7.00 5.91
CA GLY A 831 -20.96 -6.25 6.96
C GLY A 831 -21.88 -5.39 7.81
N VAL A 832 -22.94 -4.81 7.24
CA VAL A 832 -23.94 -4.03 8.01
C VAL A 832 -24.90 -4.91 8.79
N HIS A 833 -25.17 -6.15 8.33
CA HIS A 833 -26.01 -7.11 9.02
C HIS A 833 -25.32 -7.80 10.20
N LEU A 834 -23.99 -7.93 10.18
CA LEU A 834 -23.23 -8.60 11.23
C LEU A 834 -22.92 -7.64 12.38
N THR A 835 -23.67 -7.69 13.47
CA THR A 835 -23.51 -6.81 14.64
C THR A 835 -22.13 -6.92 15.32
N HIS A 836 -21.49 -8.09 15.22
CA HIS A 836 -20.16 -8.36 15.80
C HIS A 836 -19.02 -8.47 14.76
N GLY A 837 -19.30 -8.12 13.49
CA GLY A 837 -18.35 -8.18 12.38
C GLY A 837 -18.03 -9.62 11.92
N PHE A 838 -17.23 -9.75 10.83
CA PHE A 838 -16.86 -11.04 10.21
C PHE A 838 -16.14 -12.02 11.15
N ARG A 839 -15.58 -11.53 12.27
CA ARG A 839 -14.93 -12.41 13.26
C ARG A 839 -15.91 -13.36 13.95
N SER A 840 -17.19 -13.00 14.01
CA SER A 840 -18.24 -13.88 14.58
C SER A 840 -18.50 -15.13 13.72
N LEU A 841 -18.27 -15.02 12.39
CA LEU A 841 -18.41 -16.14 11.46
C LEU A 841 -17.23 -17.14 11.54
N LEU A 842 -16.04 -16.66 11.94
CA LEU A 842 -14.83 -17.48 12.07
C LEU A 842 -14.72 -18.17 13.43
N ARG A 843 -15.43 -17.71 14.46
CA ARG A 843 -15.53 -18.38 15.74
C ARG A 843 -16.63 -19.45 15.63
N GLY A 844 -16.28 -20.59 15.04
CA GLY A 844 -17.05 -21.82 15.21
C GLY A 844 -17.24 -22.12 16.70
N SER A 845 -18.39 -22.66 17.05
CA SER A 845 -18.93 -23.00 18.37
C SER A 845 -17.93 -23.60 19.36
N ASP A 846 -17.00 -22.82 19.89
CA ASP A 846 -16.12 -23.23 21.00
C ASP A 846 -16.65 -22.71 22.37
N HIS A 847 -17.96 -22.60 22.51
CA HIS A 847 -18.59 -22.23 23.80
C HIS A 847 -19.08 -23.41 24.63
N SER A 848 -18.82 -24.66 24.21
CA SER A 848 -19.15 -25.82 25.04
C SER A 848 -18.14 -26.17 26.14
N GLY A 849 -17.01 -25.49 26.22
CA GLY A 849 -15.88 -25.79 27.12
C GLY A 849 -15.77 -24.95 28.39
N ARG A 850 -16.50 -23.85 28.55
CA ARG A 850 -16.32 -22.94 29.71
C ARG A 850 -17.46 -22.86 30.73
N LEU A 851 -18.46 -23.70 30.62
CA LEU A 851 -19.55 -23.79 31.63
C LEU A 851 -19.40 -25.00 32.59
N LYS A 852 -18.20 -25.58 32.71
CA LYS A 852 -17.91 -26.60 33.70
C LYS A 852 -16.83 -26.22 34.68
N LYS A 853 -16.73 -24.97 35.15
CA LYS A 853 -16.00 -24.57 36.38
C LYS A 853 -16.31 -23.10 36.65
N ALA A 854 -17.37 -22.81 37.34
CA ALA A 854 -17.58 -21.79 38.34
C ALA A 854 -18.84 -22.09 39.13
#